data_d04dd0ae31101a74985884ed3bb5492b
#
_entry.id   d04dd0ae31101a74985884ed3bb5492b
#
_cell.length_a   1.000
_cell.length_b   1.000
_cell.length_c   1.000
_cell.angle_alpha   90.00
_cell.angle_beta   90.00
_cell.angle_gamma   90.00
#
_symmetry.space_group_name_H-M   'P 1'
#
loop_
_entity.id
_entity.type
_entity.pdbx_description
1 polymer ?
#
loop_
_entity_poly.entity_id
_entity_poly.type
_entity_poly.pdbx_seq_one_letter_code
_entity_poly.pdbx_strand_id
1 'polypeptide(L)'
;MVCLAVRAADFSLLIPRSLPLGALSFSLAWLPVWILVAGAVLFWLCFRWIPNDRIGVVEKWWSLAGSVTEGRIIAPAAEAGYQADILRGGLHFGWWRWQYAIHTAPLVSIPEGKIGYVFARDGEPLPPSQTLARVIDCNNFQDARGFLGLKAPADATTGRIAGQKGRQRAILREGVYAINPALFTVISENAVFALKIVQTRAEQESLGRWLAELRAASGFEPVVVGKGTAVAAIPDHDSAVVAAETPADSLAIVTVHDGPSLAPGEIIAPTVGGDLADADYHNNYQDPEAFLRAGGRRGRQHMPLTDGTYFVNRWFATVEMIPKTVVPIGSVGVVVSYIGRTGNDISGATFRHGERVAEGERGVWERALGPGKYAFNTYSGNVVLVPTTNFVLHWVTGRSESHRYDESLKSIDLVTKDAYEPSLPLSVVVHIDYQRAPSVIQRFGDVQRLITQTLDPMLSAYFRDIAHKKTMLELLHDRDLIQAEARQELHAKFHEFDIECVDVLIGKPETGKDSGKIETLLDQLRERQLSVEQLETFERKRVASEKMRLLAEAQAQATMQTQLTNARVEAQIAEQQGEADLFRARKSAEQMVVMAEAELSRSRLQAEQRVLLAEADSKQKELEGRGEGQKVMQIGLSEAAIQLKKISSYGDPRLYALTLVADSLSASAQPLVPQRLFISGGGDGKGDQASGQGMLGLLVNLLVAEKSGLGGIGIDEADPLKRFADRMSEQVLETMAASGGEGTRPVDQPAAE
;
A
#
# COMPACT_ATOMS: atom_id res chain seq x y z
N MET A 1 54.69 37.08 -28.74
CA MET A 1 55.86 37.91 -29.17
C MET A 1 56.60 37.18 -30.29
N VAL A 2 56.25 37.44 -31.55
CA VAL A 2 57.06 37.09 -32.70
C VAL A 2 56.96 38.30 -33.61
N CYS A 3 58.01 39.14 -33.57
CA CYS A 3 58.27 40.21 -34.51
C CYS A 3 58.58 39.64 -35.89
N LEU A 4 57.73 39.88 -36.84
CA LEU A 4 58.05 39.78 -38.25
C LEU A 4 58.44 41.18 -38.72
N ALA A 5 59.76 41.41 -38.75
CA ALA A 5 60.37 42.50 -39.46
C ALA A 5 60.23 42.28 -40.99
N VAL A 6 59.35 43.03 -41.62
CA VAL A 6 59.27 43.13 -43.07
C VAL A 6 60.26 44.23 -43.48
N ARG A 7 61.37 43.83 -44.12
CA ARG A 7 62.32 44.66 -44.79
C ARG A 7 61.62 45.50 -45.86
N ALA A 8 61.72 46.77 -45.72
CA ALA A 8 61.47 47.71 -46.85
C ALA A 8 62.41 47.37 -48.01
N ALA A 9 61.83 46.81 -49.05
CA ALA A 9 62.52 46.73 -50.33
C ALA A 9 61.91 47.82 -51.21
N ASP A 10 62.82 48.61 -51.70
CA ASP A 10 62.62 49.71 -52.65
C ASP A 10 61.69 49.34 -53.80
N PHE A 11 60.55 49.98 -53.86
CA PHE A 11 59.66 50.04 -55.02
C PHE A 11 59.64 51.49 -55.51
N SER A 12 60.81 51.91 -56.09
CA SER A 12 60.87 53.10 -56.93
C SER A 12 60.69 52.68 -58.38
N LEU A 13 59.70 53.33 -59.02
CA LEU A 13 59.58 53.50 -60.48
C LEU A 13 59.09 52.28 -61.29
N LEU A 14 57.75 52.29 -61.52
CA LEU A 14 57.21 52.19 -62.86
C LEU A 14 55.81 52.82 -62.86
N ILE A 15 55.79 54.17 -63.02
CA ILE A 15 54.58 54.88 -63.45
C ILE A 15 54.61 54.82 -64.97
N PRO A 16 53.75 54.10 -65.68
CA PRO A 16 53.53 54.25 -67.06
C PRO A 16 52.79 55.59 -67.29
N ARG A 17 53.51 56.59 -67.87
CA ARG A 17 52.87 57.77 -68.42
C ARG A 17 52.02 57.36 -69.60
N SER A 18 50.73 57.80 -69.55
CA SER A 18 49.68 57.70 -70.57
C SER A 18 48.75 56.49 -70.39
N LEU A 19 47.79 56.60 -69.45
CA LEU A 19 46.51 55.89 -69.54
C LEU A 19 45.68 56.65 -70.63
N PRO A 20 45.22 55.96 -71.68
CA PRO A 20 44.35 56.58 -72.69
C PRO A 20 43.00 56.95 -71.99
N LEU A 21 42.49 58.16 -72.30
CA LEU A 21 41.22 58.67 -71.75
C LEU A 21 40.01 57.68 -71.92
N GLY A 22 40.15 56.69 -72.81
CA GLY A 22 39.15 55.60 -72.96
C GLY A 22 39.18 54.57 -71.87
N ALA A 23 40.28 54.36 -71.12
CA ALA A 23 40.35 53.44 -70.03
C ALA A 23 39.68 54.00 -68.76
N LEU A 24 39.70 55.32 -68.59
CA LEU A 24 38.97 55.98 -67.49
C LEU A 24 37.45 55.95 -67.69
N SER A 25 36.93 56.05 -68.96
CA SER A 25 35.52 55.96 -69.25
C SER A 25 34.99 54.54 -69.05
N PHE A 26 35.83 53.54 -69.37
CA PHE A 26 35.42 52.10 -69.09
C PHE A 26 35.39 51.79 -67.60
N SER A 27 36.34 52.38 -66.83
CA SER A 27 36.29 52.21 -65.37
C SER A 27 35.14 52.95 -64.71
N LEU A 28 34.71 54.12 -65.21
CA LEU A 28 33.56 54.84 -64.69
C LEU A 28 32.23 54.14 -65.02
N ALA A 29 32.15 53.50 -66.17
CA ALA A 29 30.91 52.74 -66.53
C ALA A 29 30.68 51.53 -65.62
N TRP A 30 31.69 50.96 -65.02
CA TRP A 30 31.61 49.86 -64.08
C TRP A 30 31.39 50.32 -62.61
N LEU A 31 31.47 51.61 -62.34
CA LEU A 31 31.35 52.20 -61.01
C LEU A 31 30.02 51.79 -60.31
N PRO A 32 28.87 51.83 -61.01
CA PRO A 32 27.59 51.36 -60.36
C PRO A 32 27.62 49.85 -60.04
N VAL A 33 28.31 49.04 -60.89
CA VAL A 33 28.43 47.60 -60.64
C VAL A 33 29.33 47.38 -59.42
N TRP A 34 30.41 48.10 -59.27
CA TRP A 34 31.30 48.04 -58.11
C TRP A 34 30.60 48.53 -56.82
N ILE A 35 29.74 49.58 -56.93
CA ILE A 35 28.94 50.06 -55.83
C ILE A 35 27.92 48.98 -55.44
N LEU A 36 27.28 48.34 -56.40
CA LEU A 36 26.33 47.21 -56.14
C LEU A 36 27.07 46.03 -55.53
N VAL A 37 28.20 45.63 -56.03
CA VAL A 37 29.00 44.56 -55.49
C VAL A 37 29.52 44.94 -54.08
N ALA A 38 30.02 46.13 -53.87
CA ALA A 38 30.44 46.64 -52.58
C ALA A 38 29.24 46.67 -51.59
N GLY A 39 28.06 47.14 -52.08
CA GLY A 39 26.84 47.11 -51.29
C GLY A 39 26.40 45.70 -50.93
N ALA A 40 26.49 44.77 -51.87
CA ALA A 40 26.17 43.34 -51.62
C ALA A 40 27.19 42.71 -50.66
N VAL A 41 28.44 43.02 -50.78
CA VAL A 41 29.50 42.57 -49.86
C VAL A 41 29.29 43.14 -48.44
N LEU A 42 29.04 44.45 -48.35
CA LEU A 42 28.70 45.13 -47.10
C LEU A 42 27.44 44.53 -46.47
N PHE A 43 26.41 44.31 -47.26
CA PHE A 43 25.19 43.65 -46.80
C PHE A 43 25.51 42.24 -46.28
N TRP A 44 26.26 41.43 -47.04
CA TRP A 44 26.67 40.09 -46.63
C TRP A 44 27.54 40.12 -45.38
N LEU A 45 28.43 41.08 -45.20
CA LEU A 45 29.27 41.25 -44.04
C LEU A 45 28.49 41.63 -42.78
N CYS A 46 27.40 42.41 -42.93
CA CYS A 46 26.60 42.92 -41.81
C CYS A 46 25.42 42.02 -41.47
N PHE A 47 24.95 41.25 -42.46
CA PHE A 47 23.75 40.43 -42.36
C PHE A 47 24.01 39.06 -41.71
N ARG A 48 23.09 38.65 -40.81
CA ARG A 48 23.09 37.34 -40.18
C ARG A 48 21.68 36.80 -40.18
N TRP A 49 21.50 35.58 -40.64
CA TRP A 49 20.26 34.84 -40.55
C TRP A 49 20.43 33.68 -39.58
N ILE A 50 19.54 33.56 -38.63
CA ILE A 50 19.48 32.49 -37.64
C ILE A 50 18.16 31.75 -37.83
N PRO A 51 18.19 30.44 -38.06
CA PRO A 51 16.97 29.63 -38.12
C PRO A 51 16.13 29.73 -36.83
N ASN A 52 14.83 29.62 -36.94
CA ASN A 52 13.89 29.77 -35.78
C ASN A 52 14.02 28.64 -34.73
N ASP A 53 14.60 27.50 -35.14
CA ASP A 53 14.90 26.36 -34.26
C ASP A 53 16.24 26.50 -33.50
N ARG A 54 16.97 27.62 -33.75
CA ARG A 54 18.29 27.84 -33.20
C ARG A 54 18.42 29.22 -32.57
N ILE A 55 19.47 29.35 -31.79
CA ILE A 55 19.96 30.61 -31.24
C ILE A 55 21.36 30.92 -31.75
N GLY A 56 21.67 32.18 -31.83
CA GLY A 56 23.03 32.67 -32.16
C GLY A 56 23.75 33.14 -30.92
N VAL A 57 24.85 32.48 -30.59
CA VAL A 57 25.77 32.92 -29.55
C VAL A 57 26.79 33.86 -30.18
N VAL A 58 26.84 35.08 -29.68
CA VAL A 58 27.68 36.12 -30.20
C VAL A 58 29.05 36.09 -29.52
N GLU A 59 30.09 35.93 -30.28
CA GLU A 59 31.49 36.12 -29.87
C GLU A 59 32.04 37.39 -30.53
N LYS A 60 32.50 38.32 -29.72
CA LYS A 60 33.14 39.57 -30.18
C LYS A 60 34.65 39.36 -30.14
N TRP A 61 35.31 39.41 -31.30
CA TRP A 61 36.74 39.12 -31.40
C TRP A 61 37.61 40.23 -30.86
N TRP A 62 37.18 41.49 -31.06
CA TRP A 62 37.92 42.62 -30.54
C TRP A 62 37.01 43.77 -30.12
N SER A 63 37.43 44.54 -29.13
CA SER A 63 36.72 45.68 -28.60
C SER A 63 37.68 46.77 -28.13
N LEU A 64 37.26 48.01 -28.26
CA LEU A 64 37.98 49.17 -27.69
C LEU A 64 37.91 49.17 -26.15
N ALA A 65 36.94 48.50 -25.57
CA ALA A 65 36.78 48.35 -24.13
C ALA A 65 37.67 47.24 -23.52
N GLY A 66 38.56 46.62 -24.37
CA GLY A 66 39.43 45.54 -23.93
C GLY A 66 38.77 44.14 -24.03
N SER A 67 39.41 43.15 -23.44
CA SER A 67 38.95 41.77 -23.36
C SER A 67 38.35 41.47 -22.00
N VAL A 68 37.61 40.39 -21.94
CA VAL A 68 37.03 39.85 -20.70
C VAL A 68 38.11 39.68 -19.63
N THR A 69 37.83 40.07 -18.41
CA THR A 69 38.73 39.95 -17.26
C THR A 69 39.07 38.50 -16.94
N GLU A 70 40.22 38.25 -16.35
CA GLU A 70 40.62 36.90 -15.93
C GLU A 70 39.56 36.25 -15.02
N GLY A 71 39.30 34.97 -15.28
CA GLY A 71 38.33 34.18 -14.53
C GLY A 71 36.89 34.29 -15.00
N ARG A 72 36.60 35.14 -16.01
CA ARG A 72 35.27 35.22 -16.65
C ARG A 72 35.30 34.69 -18.08
N ILE A 73 34.19 34.18 -18.54
CA ILE A 73 34.00 33.67 -19.89
C ILE A 73 33.09 34.62 -20.69
N ILE A 74 32.13 35.23 -20.01
CA ILE A 74 31.11 36.08 -20.60
C ILE A 74 31.48 37.56 -20.43
N ALA A 75 31.43 38.29 -21.51
CA ALA A 75 31.63 39.74 -21.52
C ALA A 75 30.43 40.45 -20.93
N PRO A 76 30.61 41.21 -19.82
CA PRO A 76 29.48 41.86 -19.13
C PRO A 76 28.92 43.06 -19.89
N ALA A 77 29.72 43.77 -20.65
CA ALA A 77 29.30 44.99 -21.35
C ALA A 77 29.71 44.98 -22.83
N ALA A 78 30.71 45.77 -23.18
CA ALA A 78 31.13 45.93 -24.55
C ALA A 78 32.49 45.25 -24.85
N GLU A 79 33.03 44.51 -23.94
CA GLU A 79 34.33 43.85 -24.00
C GLU A 79 34.35 42.77 -25.08
N ALA A 80 35.54 42.38 -25.52
CA ALA A 80 35.73 41.27 -26.42
C ALA A 80 35.60 39.94 -25.65
N GLY A 81 34.92 38.98 -26.27
CA GLY A 81 34.59 37.67 -25.70
C GLY A 81 33.15 37.25 -26.04
N TYR A 82 32.67 36.15 -25.42
CA TYR A 82 31.32 35.73 -25.58
C TYR A 82 30.35 36.72 -24.90
N GLN A 83 29.34 37.16 -25.64
CA GLN A 83 28.38 38.15 -25.14
C GLN A 83 27.31 37.44 -24.32
N ALA A 84 26.80 38.15 -23.30
CA ALA A 84 25.69 37.64 -22.45
C ALA A 84 24.41 37.43 -23.28
N ASP A 85 24.11 38.38 -24.16
CA ASP A 85 22.91 38.33 -24.99
C ASP A 85 23.06 37.34 -26.15
N ILE A 86 21.95 36.67 -26.46
CA ILE A 86 21.84 35.75 -27.59
C ILE A 86 20.94 36.34 -28.66
N LEU A 87 21.20 35.96 -29.90
CA LEU A 87 20.32 36.28 -31.01
C LEU A 87 19.27 35.17 -31.18
N ARG A 88 18.01 35.57 -31.25
CA ARG A 88 16.90 34.66 -31.55
C ARG A 88 16.81 34.41 -33.05
N GLY A 89 15.97 33.42 -33.45
CA GLY A 89 15.67 33.18 -34.86
C GLY A 89 15.21 34.45 -35.59
N GLY A 90 15.62 34.63 -36.84
CA GLY A 90 15.29 35.76 -37.65
C GLY A 90 16.50 36.41 -38.34
N LEU A 91 16.25 37.57 -38.91
CA LEU A 91 17.23 38.37 -39.62
C LEU A 91 17.84 39.44 -38.70
N HIS A 92 19.14 39.48 -38.64
CA HIS A 92 19.85 40.40 -37.77
C HIS A 92 20.86 41.20 -38.58
N PHE A 93 20.88 42.50 -38.36
CA PHE A 93 21.78 43.47 -39.03
C PHE A 93 22.73 44.09 -38.00
N GLY A 94 23.87 44.59 -38.46
CA GLY A 94 24.88 45.26 -37.65
C GLY A 94 25.91 44.31 -37.02
N TRP A 95 25.84 43.03 -37.34
CA TRP A 95 26.77 42.01 -36.82
C TRP A 95 27.89 41.72 -37.81
N TRP A 96 28.85 42.66 -37.85
CA TRP A 96 29.97 42.62 -38.78
C TRP A 96 30.82 41.36 -38.64
N ARG A 97 31.01 40.62 -39.76
CA ARG A 97 31.74 39.34 -39.77
C ARG A 97 33.21 39.46 -39.35
N TRP A 98 33.79 40.62 -39.44
CA TRP A 98 35.16 40.90 -39.02
C TRP A 98 35.30 41.25 -37.53
N GLN A 99 34.18 41.50 -36.84
CA GLN A 99 34.17 41.83 -35.44
C GLN A 99 33.45 40.75 -34.60
N TYR A 100 32.42 40.13 -35.21
CA TYR A 100 31.55 39.18 -34.51
C TYR A 100 31.54 37.82 -35.21
N ALA A 101 31.81 36.77 -34.46
CA ALA A 101 31.47 35.41 -34.83
C ALA A 101 30.12 35.03 -34.17
N ILE A 102 29.28 34.41 -34.94
CA ILE A 102 27.98 33.92 -34.41
C ILE A 102 27.98 32.40 -34.51
N HIS A 103 27.98 31.76 -33.35
CA HIS A 103 27.90 30.31 -33.23
C HIS A 103 26.42 29.90 -33.05
N THR A 104 25.91 29.13 -34.00
CA THR A 104 24.52 28.66 -33.91
C THR A 104 24.42 27.41 -33.02
N ALA A 105 23.54 27.44 -32.06
CA ALA A 105 23.22 26.31 -31.20
C ALA A 105 21.72 26.00 -31.25
N PRO A 106 21.28 24.75 -31.05
CA PRO A 106 19.88 24.41 -30.98
C PRO A 106 19.24 25.04 -29.74
N LEU A 107 17.94 25.27 -29.80
CA LEU A 107 17.14 25.59 -28.62
C LEU A 107 17.19 24.42 -27.61
N VAL A 108 17.19 24.73 -26.33
CA VAL A 108 17.11 23.73 -25.29
C VAL A 108 15.69 23.24 -25.21
N SER A 109 15.44 22.00 -25.57
CA SER A 109 14.14 21.35 -25.49
C SER A 109 14.15 20.30 -24.38
N ILE A 110 13.28 20.47 -23.40
CA ILE A 110 13.04 19.49 -22.34
C ILE A 110 11.69 18.85 -22.63
N PRO A 111 11.61 17.53 -22.83
CA PRO A 111 10.37 16.82 -23.08
C PRO A 111 9.41 16.92 -21.91
N GLU A 112 8.13 16.68 -22.17
CA GLU A 112 7.07 16.66 -21.16
C GLU A 112 7.38 15.64 -20.05
N GLY A 113 7.17 16.05 -18.80
CA GLY A 113 7.44 15.21 -17.62
C GLY A 113 8.93 14.96 -17.35
N LYS A 114 9.85 15.66 -18.00
CA LYS A 114 11.29 15.51 -17.75
C LYS A 114 11.90 16.74 -17.07
N ILE A 115 13.07 16.54 -16.51
CA ILE A 115 13.85 17.56 -15.79
C ILE A 115 15.13 17.85 -16.56
N GLY A 116 15.45 19.15 -16.72
CA GLY A 116 16.73 19.60 -17.21
C GLY A 116 17.61 20.17 -16.10
N TYR A 117 18.87 19.81 -16.09
CA TYR A 117 19.86 20.29 -15.12
C TYR A 117 20.75 21.35 -15.75
N VAL A 118 21.06 22.39 -14.97
CA VAL A 118 21.82 23.51 -15.45
C VAL A 118 23.16 23.61 -14.72
N PHE A 119 24.23 23.77 -15.47
CA PHE A 119 25.55 24.08 -14.98
C PHE A 119 25.99 25.43 -15.53
N ALA A 120 26.27 26.40 -14.66
CA ALA A 120 26.81 27.71 -15.06
C ALA A 120 28.32 27.68 -15.07
N ARG A 121 28.92 28.14 -16.20
CA ARG A 121 30.35 28.15 -16.40
C ARG A 121 30.98 29.44 -15.90
N ASP A 122 30.19 30.51 -15.79
CA ASP A 122 30.61 31.82 -15.31
C ASP A 122 29.66 32.31 -14.19
N GLY A 123 30.14 33.22 -13.40
CA GLY A 123 29.43 33.77 -12.24
C GLY A 123 30.37 33.92 -11.04
N GLU A 124 29.78 34.24 -9.87
CA GLU A 124 30.53 34.29 -8.61
C GLU A 124 31.04 32.89 -8.23
N PRO A 125 32.22 32.78 -7.60
CA PRO A 125 32.71 31.51 -7.10
C PRO A 125 31.80 30.99 -5.96
N LEU A 126 31.63 29.66 -5.89
CA LEU A 126 30.94 29.02 -4.79
C LEU A 126 31.76 29.11 -3.50
N PRO A 127 31.15 29.48 -2.36
CA PRO A 127 31.79 29.36 -1.07
C PRO A 127 32.17 27.90 -0.77
N PRO A 128 33.21 27.62 0.01
CA PRO A 128 33.61 26.24 0.35
C PRO A 128 32.53 25.41 1.09
N SER A 129 31.61 26.07 1.75
CA SER A 129 30.49 25.43 2.48
C SER A 129 29.30 25.06 1.59
N GLN A 130 29.29 25.48 0.34
CA GLN A 130 28.16 25.36 -0.57
C GLN A 130 28.51 24.40 -1.73
N THR A 131 27.64 23.49 -2.05
CA THR A 131 27.86 22.51 -3.13
C THR A 131 27.12 22.87 -4.41
N LEU A 132 26.01 23.57 -4.32
CA LEU A 132 25.18 24.02 -5.43
C LEU A 132 25.02 25.53 -5.42
N ALA A 133 24.95 26.11 -6.60
CA ALA A 133 24.76 27.53 -6.80
C ALA A 133 23.33 27.96 -6.44
N ARG A 134 23.22 29.15 -5.80
CA ARG A 134 21.94 29.74 -5.42
C ARG A 134 21.03 29.99 -6.62
N VAL A 135 19.74 29.96 -6.38
CA VAL A 135 18.74 30.30 -7.40
C VAL A 135 18.68 31.82 -7.56
N ILE A 136 18.77 32.29 -8.80
CA ILE A 136 18.56 33.68 -9.19
C ILE A 136 17.41 33.72 -10.18
N ASP A 137 16.53 34.67 -10.03
CA ASP A 137 15.46 34.89 -11.01
C ASP A 137 16.08 35.48 -12.30
N CYS A 138 16.21 34.65 -13.31
CA CYS A 138 16.78 34.98 -14.60
C CYS A 138 15.94 34.37 -15.75
N ASN A 139 14.61 34.33 -15.57
CA ASN A 139 13.67 33.81 -16.54
C ASN A 139 14.06 32.40 -17.04
N ASN A 140 14.19 31.43 -16.13
CA ASN A 140 14.63 30.07 -16.44
C ASN A 140 15.96 30.03 -17.22
N PHE A 141 16.96 30.78 -16.77
CA PHE A 141 18.30 30.89 -17.38
C PHE A 141 18.34 31.50 -18.79
N GLN A 142 17.24 32.06 -19.28
CA GLN A 142 17.20 32.74 -20.58
C GLN A 142 17.75 34.16 -20.52
N ASP A 143 17.77 34.79 -19.33
CA ASP A 143 18.33 36.10 -19.09
C ASP A 143 19.73 35.99 -18.47
N ALA A 144 20.73 35.91 -19.34
CA ALA A 144 22.11 35.83 -18.92
C ALA A 144 22.61 37.10 -18.19
N ARG A 145 22.10 38.31 -18.57
CA ARG A 145 22.46 39.56 -17.90
C ARG A 145 21.89 39.64 -16.46
N GLY A 146 20.61 39.19 -16.30
CA GLY A 146 20.02 39.06 -15.00
C GLY A 146 20.78 38.11 -14.10
N PHE A 147 21.16 36.94 -14.62
CA PHE A 147 21.99 35.96 -13.89
C PHE A 147 23.38 36.55 -13.49
N LEU A 148 24.05 37.26 -14.35
CA LEU A 148 25.35 37.86 -14.03
C LEU A 148 25.27 39.15 -13.17
N GLY A 149 24.07 39.54 -12.73
CA GLY A 149 23.86 40.74 -11.94
C GLY A 149 24.10 42.05 -12.68
N LEU A 150 24.05 42.03 -14.02
CA LEU A 150 24.31 43.19 -14.90
C LEU A 150 23.06 44.10 -15.05
N LYS A 151 21.86 43.59 -14.78
CA LYS A 151 20.63 44.37 -14.73
C LYS A 151 20.50 45.04 -13.38
N ALA A 152 20.03 46.30 -13.37
CA ALA A 152 19.64 46.93 -12.11
C ALA A 152 18.48 46.16 -11.49
N PRO A 153 18.49 45.88 -10.16
CA PRO A 153 17.35 45.29 -9.49
C PRO A 153 16.14 46.23 -9.65
N ALA A 154 14.94 45.63 -9.78
CA ALA A 154 13.69 46.38 -9.86
C ALA A 154 13.43 47.21 -8.59
N ASP A 155 13.90 46.71 -7.44
CA ASP A 155 13.82 47.38 -6.13
C ASP A 155 15.20 47.87 -5.69
N ALA A 156 15.33 49.16 -5.49
CA ALA A 156 16.59 49.83 -5.14
C ALA A 156 17.17 49.42 -3.78
N THR A 157 16.44 48.69 -2.96
CA THR A 157 16.83 48.21 -1.62
C THR A 157 17.57 46.88 -1.60
N THR A 158 17.44 46.07 -2.68
CA THR A 158 18.11 44.75 -2.77
C THR A 158 19.43 44.94 -3.50
N GLY A 159 20.54 44.69 -2.84
CA GLY A 159 21.87 44.72 -3.48
C GLY A 159 21.91 43.81 -4.72
N ARG A 160 22.74 44.14 -5.69
CA ARG A 160 22.95 43.32 -6.88
C ARG A 160 23.47 41.93 -6.48
N ILE A 161 22.61 40.92 -6.57
CA ILE A 161 23.00 39.53 -6.33
C ILE A 161 23.29 38.88 -7.68
N ALA A 162 24.51 38.50 -7.93
CA ALA A 162 24.86 37.75 -9.14
C ALA A 162 24.76 36.26 -8.92
N GLY A 163 24.51 35.52 -10.00
CA GLY A 163 24.52 34.07 -10.01
C GLY A 163 25.90 33.48 -9.78
N GLN A 164 25.95 32.29 -9.28
CA GLN A 164 27.16 31.54 -8.97
C GLN A 164 27.49 30.54 -10.08
N LYS A 165 28.80 30.38 -10.38
CA LYS A 165 29.26 29.31 -11.27
C LYS A 165 29.10 27.94 -10.59
N GLY A 166 28.84 26.91 -11.40
CA GLY A 166 28.72 25.54 -10.91
C GLY A 166 27.33 24.93 -11.19
N ARG A 167 27.07 23.81 -10.55
CA ARG A 167 25.79 23.14 -10.65
C ARG A 167 24.69 23.98 -9.95
N GLN A 168 23.58 24.21 -10.63
CA GLN A 168 22.53 25.09 -10.17
C GLN A 168 21.50 24.31 -9.31
N ARG A 169 20.96 24.96 -8.27
CA ARG A 169 19.84 24.43 -7.50
C ARG A 169 18.54 24.40 -8.29
N ALA A 170 18.33 25.42 -9.14
CA ALA A 170 17.17 25.49 -10.00
C ALA A 170 17.27 24.45 -11.12
N ILE A 171 16.15 23.86 -11.45
CA ILE A 171 15.96 22.91 -12.55
C ILE A 171 15.11 23.53 -13.65
N LEU A 172 15.23 23.00 -14.85
CA LEU A 172 14.33 23.32 -15.94
C LEU A 172 13.22 22.27 -16.03
N ARG A 173 11.99 22.75 -16.16
CA ARG A 173 10.81 21.91 -16.42
C ARG A 173 10.64 21.70 -17.93
N GLU A 174 9.61 20.97 -18.30
CA GLU A 174 9.22 20.80 -19.69
C GLU A 174 9.09 22.16 -20.41
N GLY A 175 9.56 22.20 -21.65
CA GLY A 175 9.48 23.41 -22.49
C GLY A 175 10.67 23.60 -23.39
N VAL A 176 10.62 24.71 -24.17
CA VAL A 176 11.67 25.12 -25.08
C VAL A 176 12.26 26.44 -24.62
N TYR A 177 13.54 26.46 -24.39
CA TYR A 177 14.26 27.58 -23.79
C TYR A 177 15.38 28.07 -24.69
N ALA A 178 15.50 29.38 -24.83
CA ALA A 178 16.60 30.01 -25.51
C ALA A 178 17.69 30.41 -24.50
N ILE A 179 18.52 29.46 -24.14
CA ILE A 179 19.57 29.60 -23.11
C ILE A 179 20.93 29.78 -23.80
N ASN A 180 21.75 30.70 -23.29
CA ASN A 180 23.11 30.94 -23.81
C ASN A 180 24.04 29.76 -23.47
N PRO A 181 24.42 28.89 -24.44
CA PRO A 181 25.25 27.72 -24.19
C PRO A 181 26.74 28.04 -23.94
N ALA A 182 27.18 29.30 -24.08
CA ALA A 182 28.49 29.73 -23.64
C ALA A 182 28.56 29.95 -22.14
N LEU A 183 27.42 30.40 -21.52
CA LEU A 183 27.29 30.61 -20.10
C LEU A 183 26.76 29.36 -19.37
N PHE A 184 25.75 28.73 -19.94
CA PHE A 184 25.08 27.59 -19.32
C PHE A 184 25.25 26.32 -20.13
N THR A 185 25.59 25.27 -19.48
CA THR A 185 25.46 23.91 -20.01
C THR A 185 24.20 23.29 -19.46
N VAL A 186 23.29 22.86 -20.32
CA VAL A 186 22.05 22.20 -19.92
C VAL A 186 22.17 20.73 -20.24
N ILE A 187 21.88 19.91 -19.23
CA ILE A 187 21.89 18.44 -19.31
C ILE A 187 20.46 17.96 -19.28
N SER A 188 20.00 17.38 -20.36
CA SER A 188 18.73 16.64 -20.45
C SER A 188 19.04 15.15 -20.60
N GLU A 189 18.01 14.31 -20.46
CA GLU A 189 18.15 12.86 -20.61
C GLU A 189 18.79 12.45 -21.95
N ASN A 190 18.39 13.13 -23.04
CA ASN A 190 18.76 12.77 -24.40
C ASN A 190 19.93 13.54 -24.95
N ALA A 191 20.23 14.74 -24.43
CA ALA A 191 21.22 15.63 -24.99
C ALA A 191 21.86 16.53 -23.94
N VAL A 192 23.11 16.89 -24.21
CA VAL A 192 23.84 17.95 -23.49
C VAL A 192 23.91 19.17 -24.40
N PHE A 193 23.27 20.26 -24.00
CA PHE A 193 23.24 21.52 -24.70
C PHE A 193 24.38 22.40 -24.17
N ALA A 194 25.45 22.50 -24.94
CA ALA A 194 26.62 23.30 -24.62
C ALA A 194 27.36 23.75 -25.90
N LEU A 195 28.12 24.80 -25.80
CA LEU A 195 28.95 25.26 -26.90
C LEU A 195 30.27 24.45 -26.92
N LYS A 196 30.36 23.47 -27.81
CA LYS A 196 31.46 22.51 -27.89
C LYS A 196 32.86 23.17 -28.01
N ILE A 197 32.94 24.34 -28.67
CA ILE A 197 34.18 25.06 -28.90
C ILE A 197 34.81 25.57 -27.59
N VAL A 198 33.99 25.80 -26.57
CA VAL A 198 34.42 26.39 -25.28
C VAL A 198 34.68 25.33 -24.21
N GLN A 199 34.33 24.07 -24.48
CA GLN A 199 34.47 22.99 -23.50
C GLN A 199 35.89 22.44 -23.45
N THR A 200 36.44 22.36 -22.25
CA THR A 200 37.67 21.60 -22.00
C THR A 200 37.39 20.10 -21.97
N ARG A 201 38.40 19.28 -22.24
CA ARG A 201 38.29 17.82 -22.16
C ARG A 201 37.83 17.36 -20.77
N ALA A 202 38.36 17.98 -19.71
CA ALA A 202 37.95 17.68 -18.32
C ALA A 202 36.47 18.00 -18.02
N GLU A 203 35.96 19.09 -18.63
CA GLU A 203 34.53 19.42 -18.53
C GLU A 203 33.67 18.39 -19.26
N GLN A 204 34.07 17.95 -20.44
CA GLN A 204 33.35 16.92 -21.20
C GLN A 204 33.29 15.58 -20.43
N GLU A 205 34.40 15.17 -19.82
CA GLU A 205 34.44 13.97 -18.98
C GLU A 205 33.56 14.11 -17.72
N SER A 206 33.55 15.30 -17.12
CA SER A 206 32.69 15.58 -15.96
C SER A 206 31.20 15.57 -16.33
N LEU A 207 30.83 16.17 -17.45
CA LEU A 207 29.48 16.17 -17.99
C LEU A 207 29.00 14.74 -18.32
N GLY A 208 29.90 13.92 -18.88
CA GLY A 208 29.63 12.52 -19.17
C GLY A 208 29.35 11.73 -17.89
N ARG A 209 30.15 11.95 -16.84
CA ARG A 209 29.91 11.32 -15.53
C ARG A 209 28.57 11.75 -14.90
N TRP A 210 28.29 13.06 -14.87
CA TRP A 210 27.03 13.57 -14.31
C TRP A 210 25.83 13.06 -15.07
N LEU A 211 25.89 12.98 -16.40
CA LEU A 211 24.83 12.41 -17.22
C LEU A 211 24.60 10.93 -16.88
N ALA A 212 25.68 10.16 -16.72
CA ALA A 212 25.59 8.75 -16.34
C ALA A 212 25.01 8.57 -14.91
N GLU A 213 25.48 9.38 -13.95
CA GLU A 213 24.96 9.38 -12.57
C GLU A 213 23.46 9.74 -12.53
N LEU A 214 23.05 10.78 -13.25
CA LEU A 214 21.66 11.19 -13.31
C LEU A 214 20.76 10.15 -13.98
N ARG A 215 21.24 9.48 -15.03
CA ARG A 215 20.51 8.38 -15.67
C ARG A 215 20.35 7.18 -14.73
N ALA A 216 21.43 6.79 -14.07
CA ALA A 216 21.40 5.69 -13.10
C ALA A 216 20.44 5.96 -11.92
N ALA A 217 20.33 7.23 -11.51
CA ALA A 217 19.44 7.66 -10.45
C ALA A 217 18.01 8.02 -10.91
N SER A 218 17.63 7.73 -12.18
CA SER A 218 16.37 8.20 -12.79
C SER A 218 16.12 9.69 -12.56
N GLY A 219 17.21 10.49 -12.61
CA GLY A 219 17.19 11.89 -12.21
C GLY A 219 16.44 12.81 -13.17
N PHE A 220 16.24 12.39 -14.41
CA PHE A 220 15.52 13.16 -15.40
C PHE A 220 14.00 13.03 -15.30
N GLU A 221 13.52 12.13 -14.44
CA GLU A 221 12.11 11.90 -14.19
C GLU A 221 11.68 12.47 -12.84
N PRO A 222 10.43 12.92 -12.72
CA PRO A 222 9.90 13.31 -11.42
C PRO A 222 9.80 12.09 -10.50
N VAL A 223 9.92 12.34 -9.22
CA VAL A 223 9.64 11.33 -8.20
C VAL A 223 8.14 11.14 -8.09
N VAL A 224 7.65 9.95 -8.36
CA VAL A 224 6.24 9.60 -8.17
C VAL A 224 6.14 8.69 -6.95
N VAL A 225 5.44 9.18 -5.93
CA VAL A 225 5.18 8.44 -4.69
C VAL A 225 3.75 7.95 -4.69
N GLY A 226 3.50 6.73 -4.25
CA GLY A 226 2.16 6.15 -4.13
C GLY A 226 1.60 5.53 -5.41
N LYS A 227 2.31 5.64 -6.55
CA LYS A 227 1.96 4.93 -7.76
C LYS A 227 2.79 3.66 -7.86
N GLY A 228 2.17 2.51 -7.73
CA GLY A 228 2.81 1.22 -8.00
C GLY A 228 3.27 1.21 -9.47
N THR A 229 4.52 1.51 -9.71
CA THR A 229 5.14 1.30 -11.01
C THR A 229 5.52 -0.17 -11.08
N ALA A 230 4.76 -0.95 -11.85
CA ALA A 230 5.28 -2.19 -12.38
C ALA A 230 6.49 -1.81 -13.26
N VAL A 231 7.69 -2.00 -12.75
CA VAL A 231 8.89 -1.93 -13.58
C VAL A 231 8.78 -3.10 -14.53
N ALA A 232 8.55 -2.80 -15.81
CA ALA A 232 8.59 -3.80 -16.86
C ALA A 232 9.97 -4.47 -16.79
N ALA A 233 10.01 -5.72 -16.34
CA ALA A 233 11.19 -6.54 -16.37
C ALA A 233 11.59 -6.68 -17.84
N ILE A 234 12.74 -6.14 -18.21
CA ILE A 234 13.40 -6.50 -19.49
C ILE A 234 13.80 -7.96 -19.29
N PRO A 235 13.29 -8.88 -20.10
CA PRO A 235 13.67 -10.28 -19.99
C PRO A 235 15.11 -10.43 -20.49
N ASP A 236 16.05 -10.43 -19.60
CA ASP A 236 17.39 -10.92 -19.87
C ASP A 236 17.46 -12.40 -19.50
N HIS A 237 17.96 -13.21 -20.42
CA HIS A 237 17.72 -14.65 -20.55
C HIS A 237 18.35 -15.53 -19.45
N ASP A 238 19.06 -14.98 -18.43
CA ASP A 238 19.81 -15.81 -17.48
C ASP A 238 19.89 -15.34 -16.02
N SER A 239 19.06 -14.40 -15.61
CA SER A 239 19.00 -14.03 -14.19
C SER A 239 17.59 -13.65 -13.81
N ALA A 240 16.97 -14.41 -12.90
CA ALA A 240 15.75 -14.03 -12.23
C ALA A 240 16.02 -12.81 -11.34
N VAL A 241 16.12 -11.64 -11.95
CA VAL A 241 16.06 -10.37 -11.23
C VAL A 241 14.61 -10.20 -10.81
N VAL A 242 14.34 -10.51 -9.55
CA VAL A 242 13.11 -10.12 -8.90
C VAL A 242 13.06 -8.59 -8.98
N ALA A 243 12.28 -8.08 -9.91
CA ALA A 243 11.96 -6.67 -9.98
C ALA A 243 11.32 -6.32 -8.63
N ALA A 244 12.00 -5.52 -7.82
CA ALA A 244 11.44 -5.01 -6.58
C ALA A 244 10.30 -4.07 -6.98
N GLU A 245 9.08 -4.58 -6.97
CA GLU A 245 7.88 -3.78 -7.09
C GLU A 245 7.91 -2.77 -5.94
N THR A 246 8.00 -1.48 -6.26
CA THR A 246 7.77 -0.46 -5.23
C THR A 246 6.31 -0.61 -4.79
N PRO A 247 6.05 -0.94 -3.54
CA PRO A 247 4.68 -1.17 -3.09
C PRO A 247 3.85 0.09 -3.35
N ALA A 248 2.61 -0.10 -3.78
CA ALA A 248 1.67 0.99 -4.06
C ALA A 248 1.49 1.94 -2.86
N ASP A 249 1.73 1.45 -1.65
CA ASP A 249 1.68 2.19 -0.39
C ASP A 249 3.10 2.56 0.10
N SER A 250 3.81 3.35 -0.69
CA SER A 250 5.14 3.84 -0.33
C SER A 250 5.10 5.31 0.11
N LEU A 251 6.11 5.70 0.85
CA LEU A 251 6.47 7.08 1.11
C LEU A 251 7.95 7.27 0.71
N ALA A 252 8.37 8.52 0.56
CA ALA A 252 9.72 8.77 0.12
C ALA A 252 10.51 9.59 1.15
N ILE A 253 11.69 9.12 1.51
CA ILE A 253 12.61 9.81 2.40
C ILE A 253 13.60 10.62 1.55
N VAL A 254 13.69 11.90 1.87
CA VAL A 254 14.57 12.83 1.18
C VAL A 254 15.88 12.98 1.94
N THR A 255 16.99 12.86 1.21
CA THR A 255 18.33 13.18 1.72
C THR A 255 18.89 14.36 0.96
N VAL A 256 19.02 15.49 1.61
CA VAL A 256 19.56 16.73 1.04
C VAL A 256 21.08 16.73 1.12
N HIS A 257 21.75 17.14 0.03
CA HIS A 257 23.20 17.16 -0.09
C HIS A 257 23.82 18.55 0.06
N ASP A 258 23.01 19.60 0.02
CA ASP A 258 23.48 20.99 0.09
C ASP A 258 22.92 21.69 1.32
N GLY A 259 23.64 22.70 1.80
CA GLY A 259 23.26 23.49 2.97
C GLY A 259 24.12 23.23 4.21
N PRO A 260 23.77 23.86 5.34
CA PRO A 260 24.47 23.71 6.60
C PRO A 260 24.46 22.25 7.10
N SER A 261 25.50 21.84 7.83
CA SER A 261 25.55 20.54 8.48
C SER A 261 24.51 20.43 9.60
N LEU A 262 24.15 19.20 9.93
CA LEU A 262 23.35 18.90 11.13
C LEU A 262 24.07 19.41 12.39
N ALA A 263 23.29 19.78 13.39
CA ALA A 263 23.86 20.13 14.68
C ALA A 263 24.49 18.89 15.35
N PRO A 264 25.50 19.09 16.21
CA PRO A 264 26.08 17.97 16.95
C PRO A 264 25.00 17.21 17.73
N GLY A 265 24.93 15.88 17.52
CA GLY A 265 23.95 15.00 18.15
C GLY A 265 22.64 14.83 17.38
N GLU A 266 22.40 15.57 16.31
CA GLU A 266 21.30 15.32 15.39
C GLU A 266 21.68 14.26 14.34
N ILE A 267 20.80 13.30 14.11
CA ILE A 267 20.98 12.25 13.09
C ILE A 267 20.10 12.50 11.85
N ILE A 268 19.05 13.28 12.00
CA ILE A 268 18.09 13.64 10.96
C ILE A 268 17.83 15.13 11.07
N ALA A 269 17.68 15.80 9.95
CA ALA A 269 17.35 17.22 9.91
C ALA A 269 15.92 17.47 10.40
N PRO A 270 15.71 18.48 11.23
CA PRO A 270 14.37 18.85 11.71
C PRO A 270 13.48 19.30 10.55
N THR A 271 12.18 19.22 10.74
CA THR A 271 11.19 19.73 9.77
C THR A 271 11.25 21.26 9.76
N VAL A 272 11.37 21.82 8.57
CA VAL A 272 11.38 23.28 8.33
C VAL A 272 10.53 23.59 7.10
N GLY A 273 9.82 24.71 7.08
CA GLY A 273 9.10 25.21 5.89
C GLY A 273 8.17 24.18 5.23
N GLY A 274 7.56 23.30 6.01
CA GLY A 274 6.69 22.23 5.53
C GLY A 274 5.22 22.63 5.41
N ASP A 275 4.80 23.70 6.07
CA ASP A 275 3.43 24.16 6.02
C ASP A 275 3.21 25.09 4.83
N LEU A 276 2.08 24.90 4.13
CA LEU A 276 1.67 25.74 3.01
C LEU A 276 1.48 27.22 3.40
N ALA A 277 1.19 27.47 4.67
CA ALA A 277 1.02 28.84 5.21
C ALA A 277 2.34 29.55 5.52
N ASP A 278 3.46 28.82 5.55
CA ASP A 278 4.77 29.41 5.82
C ASP A 278 5.26 30.27 4.66
N ALA A 279 5.84 31.45 4.99
CA ALA A 279 6.45 32.32 3.98
C ALA A 279 7.61 31.63 3.22
N ASP A 280 8.28 30.71 3.87
CA ASP A 280 9.39 29.92 3.33
C ASP A 280 8.98 28.47 3.02
N TYR A 281 7.73 28.27 2.58
CA TYR A 281 7.25 26.98 2.12
C TYR A 281 8.06 26.48 0.93
N HIS A 282 8.77 25.38 1.11
CA HIS A 282 9.69 24.83 0.08
C HIS A 282 9.03 23.85 -0.89
N ASN A 283 7.69 23.76 -0.92
CA ASN A 283 6.92 22.90 -1.83
C ASN A 283 7.46 21.46 -1.90
N ASN A 284 7.59 20.81 -0.75
CA ASN A 284 8.08 19.43 -0.66
C ASN A 284 9.47 19.24 -1.32
N TYR A 285 10.44 20.07 -0.94
CA TYR A 285 11.84 20.09 -1.44
C TYR A 285 12.00 20.43 -2.93
N GLN A 286 10.94 20.90 -3.60
CA GLN A 286 11.02 21.34 -5.00
C GLN A 286 11.60 22.75 -5.13
N ASP A 287 11.55 23.57 -4.06
CA ASP A 287 12.23 24.86 -3.96
C ASP A 287 13.41 24.79 -2.97
N PRO A 288 14.64 24.55 -3.48
CA PRO A 288 15.82 24.49 -2.62
C PRO A 288 16.15 25.81 -1.88
N GLU A 289 15.82 26.97 -2.46
CA GLU A 289 16.10 28.26 -1.82
C GLU A 289 15.16 28.53 -0.65
N ALA A 290 13.86 28.26 -0.81
CA ALA A 290 12.91 28.35 0.27
C ALA A 290 13.28 27.37 1.42
N PHE A 291 13.69 26.15 1.08
CA PHE A 291 14.17 25.17 2.06
C PHE A 291 15.36 25.71 2.89
N LEU A 292 16.34 26.28 2.22
CA LEU A 292 17.52 26.81 2.92
C LEU A 292 17.23 28.09 3.71
N ARG A 293 16.32 28.95 3.23
CA ARG A 293 15.85 30.13 3.97
C ARG A 293 15.08 29.75 5.23
N ALA A 294 14.26 28.68 5.15
CA ALA A 294 13.60 28.11 6.30
C ALA A 294 14.56 27.51 7.36
N GLY A 295 15.86 27.50 7.09
CA GLY A 295 16.86 26.90 7.96
C GLY A 295 17.13 25.43 7.70
N GLY A 296 16.77 24.94 6.52
CA GLY A 296 17.00 23.57 6.09
C GLY A 296 18.48 23.16 6.14
N ARG A 297 18.74 21.93 6.51
CA ARG A 297 20.08 21.36 6.70
C ARG A 297 20.30 20.17 5.79
N ARG A 298 21.56 19.94 5.40
CA ARG A 298 21.96 18.74 4.64
C ARG A 298 21.80 17.48 5.50
N GLY A 299 21.53 16.35 4.86
CA GLY A 299 21.31 15.06 5.48
C GLY A 299 19.90 14.53 5.24
N ARG A 300 19.57 13.41 5.87
CA ARG A 300 18.21 12.87 5.81
C ARG A 300 17.23 13.84 6.48
N GLN A 301 16.09 13.99 5.86
CA GLN A 301 15.04 14.89 6.33
C GLN A 301 14.00 14.11 7.14
N HIS A 302 13.48 14.73 8.17
CA HIS A 302 12.42 14.12 8.98
C HIS A 302 11.10 14.04 8.22
N MET A 303 10.74 15.11 7.51
CA MET A 303 9.50 15.19 6.73
C MET A 303 9.61 14.31 5.49
N PRO A 304 8.81 13.24 5.36
CA PRO A 304 8.77 12.40 4.16
C PRO A 304 7.91 13.06 3.07
N LEU A 305 8.12 12.65 1.82
CA LEU A 305 7.18 12.92 0.75
C LEU A 305 6.08 11.86 0.77
N THR A 306 4.85 12.33 0.74
CA THR A 306 3.65 11.51 0.63
C THR A 306 3.25 11.32 -0.83
N ASP A 307 2.08 10.71 -1.09
CA ASP A 307 1.61 10.44 -2.44
C ASP A 307 1.57 11.70 -3.30
N GLY A 308 2.16 11.62 -4.48
CA GLY A 308 2.27 12.75 -5.39
C GLY A 308 3.40 12.65 -6.38
N THR A 309 3.50 13.67 -7.25
CA THR A 309 4.58 13.80 -8.25
C THR A 309 5.44 15.01 -7.92
N TYR A 310 6.74 14.79 -7.74
CA TYR A 310 7.66 15.81 -7.26
C TYR A 310 8.84 15.98 -8.22
N PHE A 311 9.10 17.21 -8.63
CA PHE A 311 10.21 17.56 -9.48
C PHE A 311 11.40 18.00 -8.62
N VAL A 312 12.11 17.04 -8.10
CA VAL A 312 13.24 17.26 -7.19
C VAL A 312 14.55 17.28 -7.95
N ASN A 313 15.37 18.29 -7.71
CA ASN A 313 16.74 18.34 -8.22
C ASN A 313 17.58 17.24 -7.56
N ARG A 314 18.06 16.26 -8.36
CA ARG A 314 18.85 15.13 -7.84
C ARG A 314 20.26 15.51 -7.38
N TRP A 315 20.78 16.63 -7.84
CA TRP A 315 22.01 17.18 -7.26
C TRP A 315 21.77 17.79 -5.87
N PHE A 316 20.56 18.32 -5.63
CA PHE A 316 20.18 18.87 -4.36
C PHE A 316 19.76 17.79 -3.37
N ALA A 317 18.95 16.85 -3.80
CA ALA A 317 18.43 15.81 -2.92
C ALA A 317 18.23 14.47 -3.64
N THR A 318 18.54 13.39 -2.94
CA THR A 318 18.17 12.03 -3.34
C THR A 318 16.93 11.60 -2.59
N VAL A 319 16.18 10.70 -3.20
CA VAL A 319 14.89 10.23 -2.67
C VAL A 319 14.91 8.71 -2.64
N GLU A 320 14.62 8.16 -1.47
CA GLU A 320 14.56 6.73 -1.20
C GLU A 320 13.12 6.36 -0.88
N MET A 321 12.59 5.34 -1.58
CA MET A 321 11.24 4.82 -1.33
C MET A 321 11.25 3.80 -0.21
N ILE A 322 10.37 3.99 0.77
CA ILE A 322 10.14 3.03 1.84
C ILE A 322 8.64 2.75 1.96
N PRO A 323 8.23 1.57 2.45
CA PRO A 323 6.82 1.28 2.67
C PRO A 323 6.25 2.15 3.79
N LYS A 324 4.98 2.52 3.68
CA LYS A 324 4.22 3.15 4.78
C LYS A 324 4.11 2.17 5.94
N THR A 325 4.14 2.69 7.14
CA THR A 325 3.92 1.88 8.35
C THR A 325 2.43 1.52 8.45
N VAL A 326 2.15 0.23 8.43
CA VAL A 326 0.78 -0.28 8.56
C VAL A 326 0.58 -0.81 9.97
N VAL A 327 -0.40 -0.27 10.67
CA VAL A 327 -0.88 -0.80 11.94
C VAL A 327 -2.17 -1.57 11.66
N PRO A 328 -2.17 -2.90 11.75
CA PRO A 328 -3.35 -3.72 11.46
C PRO A 328 -4.42 -3.57 12.55
N ILE A 329 -5.66 -3.89 12.20
CA ILE A 329 -6.76 -3.97 13.17
C ILE A 329 -6.41 -5.01 14.23
N GLY A 330 -6.67 -4.69 15.50
CA GLY A 330 -6.32 -5.55 16.63
C GLY A 330 -4.90 -5.34 17.16
N SER A 331 -4.18 -4.37 16.64
CA SER A 331 -2.86 -3.96 17.13
C SER A 331 -2.77 -2.45 17.23
N VAL A 332 -1.84 -1.97 18.04
CA VAL A 332 -1.44 -0.58 18.09
C VAL A 332 0.05 -0.45 17.79
N GLY A 333 0.43 0.67 17.19
CA GLY A 333 1.83 1.00 16.91
C GLY A 333 2.41 1.87 18.01
N VAL A 334 3.32 1.36 18.79
CA VAL A 334 4.07 2.16 19.77
C VAL A 334 5.28 2.77 19.09
N VAL A 335 5.35 4.11 19.07
CA VAL A 335 6.44 4.83 18.45
C VAL A 335 7.60 4.96 19.43
N VAL A 336 8.78 4.50 19.01
CA VAL A 336 10.06 4.71 19.68
C VAL A 336 10.85 5.71 18.84
N SER A 337 10.86 6.98 19.25
CA SER A 337 11.54 8.04 18.52
C SER A 337 13.01 8.16 18.93
N TYR A 338 13.90 8.23 17.94
CA TYR A 338 15.34 8.46 18.14
C TYR A 338 15.72 9.92 18.02
N ILE A 339 14.78 10.78 17.62
CA ILE A 339 14.97 12.20 17.38
C ILE A 339 14.04 13.04 18.26
N GLY A 340 14.24 14.34 18.27
CA GLY A 340 13.46 15.29 19.03
C GLY A 340 14.20 15.78 20.26
N ARG A 341 13.56 16.68 20.99
CA ARG A 341 14.08 17.19 22.27
C ARG A 341 14.06 16.06 23.30
N THR A 342 14.98 16.14 24.25
CA THR A 342 14.88 15.29 25.42
C THR A 342 13.64 15.73 26.21
N GLY A 343 12.65 14.85 26.29
CA GLY A 343 11.40 15.10 26.98
C GLY A 343 11.50 14.93 28.48
N ASN A 344 10.45 15.33 29.18
CA ASN A 344 10.27 14.98 30.58
C ASN A 344 9.71 13.57 30.67
N ASP A 345 10.28 12.77 31.55
CA ASP A 345 9.78 11.43 31.83
C ASP A 345 8.40 11.48 32.48
N ILE A 346 7.40 10.97 31.80
CA ILE A 346 6.00 10.86 32.24
C ILE A 346 5.62 9.45 32.70
N SER A 347 6.63 8.55 32.88
CA SER A 347 6.40 7.15 33.26
C SER A 347 5.72 6.97 34.62
N GLY A 348 5.75 7.98 35.48
CA GLY A 348 5.16 7.98 36.81
C GLY A 348 6.18 7.90 37.94
N ALA A 349 5.68 7.82 39.18
CA ALA A 349 6.56 7.87 40.38
C ALA A 349 7.31 6.56 40.62
N THR A 350 6.72 5.42 40.24
CA THR A 350 7.23 4.08 40.57
C THR A 350 8.26 3.56 39.58
N PHE A 351 8.14 3.93 38.29
CA PHE A 351 9.04 3.49 37.23
C PHE A 351 9.50 4.69 36.42
N ARG A 352 10.62 5.28 36.82
CA ARG A 352 11.25 6.38 36.07
C ARG A 352 12.42 5.82 35.28
N HIS A 353 12.17 5.47 34.04
CA HIS A 353 13.21 5.05 33.10
C HIS A 353 13.62 6.15 32.12
N GLY A 354 12.99 7.35 32.18
CA GLY A 354 13.34 8.52 31.39
C GLY A 354 12.98 8.42 29.92
N GLU A 355 12.18 7.47 29.53
CA GLU A 355 12.00 7.10 28.12
C GLU A 355 10.58 7.26 27.62
N ARG A 356 9.57 7.37 28.50
CA ARG A 356 8.19 7.65 28.11
C ARG A 356 7.96 9.15 28.06
N VAL A 357 7.66 9.65 26.86
CA VAL A 357 7.67 11.08 26.55
C VAL A 357 6.45 11.47 25.73
N ALA A 358 6.24 12.78 25.61
CA ALA A 358 5.20 13.31 24.74
C ALA A 358 5.51 13.08 23.26
N GLU A 359 4.48 13.17 22.42
CA GLU A 359 4.62 13.07 20.98
C GLU A 359 5.58 14.14 20.42
N GLY A 360 6.51 13.72 19.56
CA GLY A 360 7.54 14.58 18.99
C GLY A 360 8.83 14.71 19.82
N GLU A 361 8.88 14.13 21.00
CA GLU A 361 10.08 14.05 21.82
C GLU A 361 10.82 12.72 21.63
N ARG A 362 12.08 12.66 22.01
CA ARG A 362 12.92 11.46 21.89
C ARG A 362 12.62 10.47 23.01
N GLY A 363 12.21 9.26 22.66
CA GLY A 363 11.82 8.22 23.58
C GLY A 363 10.59 7.46 23.08
N VAL A 364 9.93 6.74 23.97
CA VAL A 364 8.68 6.03 23.71
C VAL A 364 7.51 7.00 23.87
N TRP A 365 6.75 7.22 22.84
CA TRP A 365 5.62 8.12 22.89
C TRP A 365 4.50 7.56 23.78
N GLU A 366 3.90 8.42 24.59
CA GLU A 366 2.80 8.06 25.46
C GLU A 366 1.57 7.58 24.70
N ARG A 367 1.30 8.20 23.57
CA ARG A 367 0.16 7.86 22.72
C ARG A 367 0.58 6.90 21.61
N ALA A 368 0.03 5.70 21.64
CA ALA A 368 0.22 4.74 20.56
C ALA A 368 -0.62 5.12 19.32
N LEU A 369 -0.12 4.74 18.14
CA LEU A 369 -0.83 4.88 16.88
C LEU A 369 -1.93 3.80 16.78
N GLY A 370 -3.16 4.21 16.52
CA GLY A 370 -4.27 3.28 16.27
C GLY A 370 -4.14 2.54 14.93
N PRO A 371 -5.07 1.63 14.62
CA PRO A 371 -5.11 0.95 13.34
C PRO A 371 -5.18 1.94 12.17
N GLY A 372 -4.33 1.75 11.17
CA GLY A 372 -4.25 2.65 10.01
C GLY A 372 -2.93 2.55 9.27
N LYS A 373 -2.78 3.41 8.26
CA LYS A 373 -1.54 3.55 7.50
C LYS A 373 -0.92 4.92 7.80
N TYR A 374 0.35 4.93 8.13
CA TYR A 374 1.06 6.12 8.56
C TYR A 374 2.28 6.38 7.69
N ALA A 375 2.45 7.63 7.31
CA ALA A 375 3.66 8.10 6.64
C ALA A 375 4.79 8.34 7.65
N PHE A 376 5.22 7.28 8.31
CA PHE A 376 6.24 7.35 9.35
C PHE A 376 7.64 7.16 8.78
N ASN A 377 8.54 8.07 9.15
CA ASN A 377 9.95 7.99 8.74
C ASN A 377 10.69 6.99 9.64
N THR A 378 10.96 5.79 9.13
CA THR A 378 11.62 4.71 9.87
C THR A 378 13.06 5.04 10.29
N TYR A 379 13.68 6.06 9.72
CA TYR A 379 14.99 6.56 10.16
C TYR A 379 14.90 7.45 11.41
N SER A 380 13.73 8.07 11.63
CA SER A 380 13.49 8.91 12.83
C SER A 380 13.14 8.09 14.07
N GLY A 381 12.70 6.87 13.89
CA GLY A 381 12.25 6.00 14.97
C GLY A 381 11.81 4.64 14.47
N ASN A 382 11.26 3.86 15.37
CA ASN A 382 10.67 2.57 15.07
C ASN A 382 9.23 2.53 15.58
N VAL A 383 8.35 1.86 14.87
CA VAL A 383 6.97 1.60 15.31
C VAL A 383 6.87 0.12 15.66
N VAL A 384 6.75 -0.15 16.94
CA VAL A 384 6.61 -1.52 17.47
C VAL A 384 5.13 -1.86 17.52
N LEU A 385 4.73 -2.92 16.84
CA LEU A 385 3.35 -3.39 16.84
C LEU A 385 3.08 -4.20 18.12
N VAL A 386 2.06 -3.79 18.85
CA VAL A 386 1.59 -4.46 20.07
C VAL A 386 0.17 -4.94 19.83
N PRO A 387 -0.11 -6.25 19.97
CA PRO A 387 -1.46 -6.77 19.84
C PRO A 387 -2.32 -6.28 21.01
N THR A 388 -3.51 -5.77 20.68
CA THR A 388 -4.53 -5.32 21.65
C THR A 388 -5.75 -6.23 21.68
N THR A 389 -5.75 -7.28 20.87
CA THR A 389 -6.70 -8.38 20.98
C THR A 389 -6.20 -9.41 21.97
N ASN A 390 -7.11 -10.24 22.48
CA ASN A 390 -6.69 -11.40 23.25
C ASN A 390 -5.91 -12.36 22.35
N PHE A 391 -4.71 -12.69 22.76
CA PHE A 391 -3.88 -13.68 22.08
C PHE A 391 -3.48 -14.77 23.04
N VAL A 392 -3.31 -15.97 22.51
CA VAL A 392 -3.00 -17.16 23.30
C VAL A 392 -1.54 -17.50 23.15
N LEU A 393 -0.85 -17.64 24.25
CA LEU A 393 0.52 -18.14 24.30
C LEU A 393 0.50 -19.61 24.70
N HIS A 394 1.18 -20.44 23.92
CA HIS A 394 1.25 -21.87 24.15
C HIS A 394 2.62 -22.29 24.69
N TRP A 395 2.65 -22.78 25.92
CA TRP A 395 3.78 -23.49 26.46
C TRP A 395 3.66 -24.97 26.09
N VAL A 396 3.84 -25.25 24.80
CA VAL A 396 3.79 -26.60 24.22
C VAL A 396 4.93 -26.77 23.27
N THR A 397 5.77 -27.77 23.50
CA THR A 397 6.94 -28.01 22.66
C THR A 397 6.53 -28.30 21.21
N GLY A 398 7.04 -27.50 20.27
CA GLY A 398 6.80 -27.68 18.84
C GLY A 398 5.48 -27.12 18.29
N ARG A 399 4.71 -26.39 19.09
CA ARG A 399 3.51 -25.68 18.65
C ARG A 399 3.75 -24.18 18.71
N SER A 400 3.41 -23.47 17.66
CA SER A 400 3.46 -22.01 17.59
C SER A 400 2.24 -21.48 16.84
N GLU A 401 1.71 -20.38 17.30
CA GLU A 401 0.61 -19.65 16.64
C GLU A 401 1.14 -18.72 15.54
N SER A 402 0.23 -18.17 14.74
CA SER A 402 0.58 -17.28 13.62
C SER A 402 1.36 -16.02 14.03
N HIS A 403 1.20 -15.56 15.28
CA HIS A 403 1.93 -14.43 15.85
C HIS A 403 3.39 -14.74 16.24
N ARG A 404 3.80 -16.02 16.31
CA ARG A 404 5.14 -16.52 16.65
C ARG A 404 5.74 -16.06 17.98
N TYR A 405 4.96 -15.46 18.87
CA TYR A 405 5.45 -15.03 20.19
C TYR A 405 5.79 -16.21 21.10
N ASP A 406 5.23 -17.37 20.84
CA ASP A 406 5.38 -18.63 21.58
C ASP A 406 6.36 -19.62 20.93
N GLU A 407 7.06 -19.25 19.86
CA GLU A 407 7.98 -20.13 19.14
C GLU A 407 9.12 -20.68 20.03
N SER A 408 9.56 -19.89 21.00
CA SER A 408 10.61 -20.27 21.95
C SER A 408 10.11 -20.95 23.22
N LEU A 409 8.78 -20.96 23.44
CA LEU A 409 8.17 -21.52 24.63
C LEU A 409 8.12 -23.04 24.56
N LYS A 410 8.28 -23.66 25.69
CA LYS A 410 8.27 -25.13 25.85
C LYS A 410 7.35 -25.52 27.00
N SER A 411 6.85 -26.73 26.97
CA SER A 411 6.14 -27.32 28.11
C SER A 411 6.99 -27.22 29.38
N ILE A 412 6.34 -26.88 30.47
CA ILE A 412 7.05 -26.64 31.74
C ILE A 412 7.35 -27.99 32.42
N ASP A 413 8.63 -28.30 32.62
CA ASP A 413 9.03 -29.48 33.38
C ASP A 413 8.85 -29.20 34.86
N LEU A 414 8.09 -30.07 35.53
CA LEU A 414 7.70 -29.97 36.91
C LEU A 414 8.29 -31.15 37.71
N VAL A 415 8.41 -30.97 39.00
CA VAL A 415 8.67 -32.08 39.95
C VAL A 415 7.57 -32.04 41.00
N THR A 416 6.81 -33.11 41.10
CA THR A 416 5.71 -33.20 42.05
C THR A 416 6.19 -33.64 43.43
N LYS A 417 5.34 -33.47 44.46
CA LYS A 417 5.64 -33.87 45.84
C LYS A 417 5.98 -35.34 45.97
N ASP A 418 5.45 -36.19 45.13
CA ASP A 418 5.69 -37.63 45.05
C ASP A 418 6.79 -38.02 44.06
N ALA A 419 7.63 -37.04 43.69
CA ALA A 419 8.84 -37.19 42.86
C ALA A 419 8.56 -37.68 41.41
N TYR A 420 7.40 -37.38 40.82
CA TYR A 420 7.18 -37.54 39.39
C TYR A 420 7.68 -36.29 38.66
N GLU A 421 8.18 -36.49 37.44
CA GLU A 421 8.68 -35.41 36.54
C GLU A 421 7.78 -35.27 35.29
N PRO A 422 6.55 -34.72 35.42
CA PRO A 422 5.71 -34.45 34.28
C PRO A 422 6.13 -33.16 33.59
N SER A 423 5.93 -33.12 32.29
CA SER A 423 5.96 -31.91 31.47
C SER A 423 4.52 -31.35 31.35
N LEU A 424 4.32 -30.14 31.80
CA LEU A 424 2.99 -29.48 31.82
C LEU A 424 2.83 -28.58 30.61
N PRO A 425 2.02 -28.97 29.63
CA PRO A 425 1.60 -28.06 28.60
C PRO A 425 0.54 -27.08 29.14
N LEU A 426 0.72 -25.81 28.89
CA LEU A 426 -0.26 -24.80 29.29
C LEU A 426 -0.48 -23.77 28.18
N SER A 427 -1.61 -23.11 28.22
CA SER A 427 -1.92 -22.00 27.36
C SER A 427 -2.44 -20.84 28.22
N VAL A 428 -1.90 -19.66 27.99
CA VAL A 428 -2.29 -18.46 28.72
C VAL A 428 -2.86 -17.46 27.74
N VAL A 429 -4.05 -16.98 28.02
CA VAL A 429 -4.70 -15.93 27.25
C VAL A 429 -4.31 -14.60 27.83
N VAL A 430 -3.63 -13.79 27.02
CA VAL A 430 -3.08 -12.50 27.43
C VAL A 430 -3.78 -11.39 26.66
N HIS A 431 -3.98 -10.27 27.32
CA HIS A 431 -4.50 -9.03 26.75
C HIS A 431 -3.59 -7.87 27.12
N ILE A 432 -3.32 -7.00 26.15
CA ILE A 432 -2.57 -5.74 26.37
C ILE A 432 -3.49 -4.58 26.00
N ASP A 433 -3.83 -3.76 26.99
CA ASP A 433 -4.62 -2.55 26.75
C ASP A 433 -3.83 -1.56 25.87
N TYR A 434 -4.53 -0.96 24.89
CA TYR A 434 -3.92 0.00 23.97
C TYR A 434 -3.30 1.22 24.68
N GLN A 435 -3.85 1.63 25.82
CA GLN A 435 -3.32 2.74 26.64
C GLN A 435 -2.04 2.36 27.39
N ARG A 436 -1.88 1.06 27.71
CA ARG A 436 -0.72 0.55 28.43
C ARG A 436 0.37 0.03 27.50
N ALA A 437 0.09 -0.18 26.23
CA ALA A 437 1.05 -0.65 25.25
C ALA A 437 2.39 0.15 25.24
N PRO A 438 2.39 1.50 25.33
CA PRO A 438 3.65 2.26 25.44
C PRO A 438 4.47 1.94 26.68
N SER A 439 3.84 1.69 27.82
CA SER A 439 4.50 1.29 29.05
C SER A 439 5.16 -0.08 28.91
N VAL A 440 4.49 -1.03 28.27
CA VAL A 440 5.03 -2.36 27.97
C VAL A 440 6.28 -2.25 27.12
N ILE A 441 6.25 -1.47 26.04
CA ILE A 441 7.40 -1.29 25.16
C ILE A 441 8.54 -0.55 25.85
N GLN A 442 8.25 0.45 26.67
CA GLN A 442 9.27 1.16 27.46
C GLN A 442 10.03 0.21 28.38
N ARG A 443 9.32 -0.71 29.04
CA ARG A 443 9.89 -1.61 30.04
C ARG A 443 10.63 -2.80 29.44
N PHE A 444 10.15 -3.33 28.33
CA PHE A 444 10.64 -4.59 27.74
C PHE A 444 11.26 -4.41 26.36
N GLY A 445 10.96 -3.32 25.68
CA GLY A 445 11.42 -3.04 24.32
C GLY A 445 10.63 -3.75 23.23
N ASP A 446 10.12 -4.94 23.50
CA ASP A 446 9.34 -5.77 22.56
C ASP A 446 8.45 -6.75 23.34
N VAL A 447 7.31 -7.10 22.76
CA VAL A 447 6.37 -8.09 23.31
C VAL A 447 7.02 -9.46 23.44
N GLN A 448 7.85 -9.88 22.50
CA GLN A 448 8.54 -11.16 22.56
C GLN A 448 9.52 -11.22 23.74
N ARG A 449 10.22 -10.14 24.02
CA ARG A 449 11.11 -10.06 25.21
C ARG A 449 10.33 -10.10 26.51
N LEU A 450 9.19 -9.40 26.60
CA LEU A 450 8.29 -9.51 27.75
C LEU A 450 7.94 -10.97 28.02
N ILE A 451 7.53 -11.70 26.99
CA ILE A 451 7.13 -13.11 27.12
C ILE A 451 8.29 -13.98 27.55
N THR A 452 9.42 -13.91 26.86
CA THR A 452 10.56 -14.82 27.10
C THR A 452 11.37 -14.50 28.35
N GLN A 453 11.49 -13.22 28.72
CA GLN A 453 12.33 -12.79 29.85
C GLN A 453 11.55 -12.63 31.16
N THR A 454 10.24 -12.44 31.08
CA THR A 454 9.44 -12.19 32.28
C THR A 454 8.30 -13.19 32.45
N LEU A 455 7.45 -13.40 31.45
CA LEU A 455 6.29 -14.28 31.61
C LEU A 455 6.72 -15.75 31.72
N ASP A 456 7.60 -16.22 30.87
CA ASP A 456 8.07 -17.62 30.89
C ASP A 456 8.74 -18.01 32.20
N PRO A 457 9.75 -17.30 32.71
CA PRO A 457 10.33 -17.62 34.01
C PRO A 457 9.35 -17.53 35.18
N MET A 458 8.47 -16.54 35.16
CA MET A 458 7.46 -16.33 36.21
C MET A 458 6.46 -17.47 36.26
N LEU A 459 5.90 -17.85 35.11
CA LEU A 459 4.96 -18.97 34.98
C LEU A 459 5.64 -20.28 35.32
N SER A 460 6.84 -20.50 34.84
CA SER A 460 7.64 -21.69 35.17
C SER A 460 7.89 -21.81 36.65
N ALA A 461 8.26 -20.72 37.32
CA ALA A 461 8.45 -20.74 38.80
C ALA A 461 7.13 -21.00 39.53
N TYR A 462 6.04 -20.33 39.13
CA TYR A 462 4.74 -20.47 39.74
C TYR A 462 4.22 -21.92 39.68
N PHE A 463 4.27 -22.55 38.52
CA PHE A 463 3.79 -23.93 38.39
C PHE A 463 4.69 -24.95 39.02
N ARG A 464 6.01 -24.69 39.09
CA ARG A 464 6.94 -25.55 39.88
C ARG A 464 6.62 -25.49 41.37
N ASP A 465 6.31 -24.30 41.89
CA ASP A 465 5.94 -24.15 43.31
C ASP A 465 4.64 -24.88 43.63
N ILE A 466 3.63 -24.84 42.73
CA ILE A 466 2.40 -25.62 42.88
C ILE A 466 2.68 -27.12 42.84
N ALA A 467 3.50 -27.56 41.87
CA ALA A 467 3.83 -28.96 41.73
C ALA A 467 4.58 -29.55 42.96
N HIS A 468 5.48 -28.79 43.57
CA HIS A 468 6.15 -29.20 44.80
C HIS A 468 5.20 -29.39 46.00
N LYS A 469 4.08 -28.70 46.00
CA LYS A 469 3.08 -28.81 47.10
C LYS A 469 2.05 -29.91 46.87
N LYS A 470 1.85 -30.34 45.64
CA LYS A 470 0.80 -31.28 45.23
C LYS A 470 1.39 -32.60 44.70
N THR A 471 0.66 -33.69 44.93
CA THR A 471 0.97 -34.98 44.28
C THR A 471 0.54 -34.98 42.82
N MET A 472 1.07 -35.88 42.02
CA MET A 472 0.68 -36.05 40.63
C MET A 472 -0.82 -36.28 40.48
N LEU A 473 -1.38 -37.00 41.41
CA LEU A 473 -2.81 -37.29 41.47
C LEU A 473 -3.66 -36.03 41.70
N GLU A 474 -3.26 -35.21 42.67
CA GLU A 474 -3.90 -33.94 42.98
C GLU A 474 -3.82 -32.96 41.80
N LEU A 475 -2.67 -32.93 41.08
CA LEU A 475 -2.50 -32.14 39.87
C LEU A 475 -3.48 -32.54 38.77
N LEU A 476 -3.83 -33.82 38.68
CA LEU A 476 -4.78 -34.32 37.67
C LEU A 476 -6.24 -34.13 38.11
N HIS A 477 -6.53 -34.30 39.39
CA HIS A 477 -7.90 -34.27 39.94
C HIS A 477 -8.37 -32.81 40.17
N ASP A 478 -7.54 -31.99 40.78
CA ASP A 478 -7.83 -30.63 41.18
C ASP A 478 -7.48 -29.60 40.09
N ARG A 479 -7.34 -30.04 38.85
CA ARG A 479 -6.93 -29.21 37.71
C ARG A 479 -7.73 -27.91 37.64
N ASP A 480 -9.05 -27.97 37.74
CA ASP A 480 -9.94 -26.79 37.62
C ASP A 480 -9.71 -25.82 38.80
N LEU A 481 -9.43 -26.32 39.99
CA LEU A 481 -9.14 -25.52 41.17
C LEU A 481 -7.77 -24.81 41.00
N ILE A 482 -6.76 -25.57 40.57
CA ILE A 482 -5.43 -25.02 40.27
C ILE A 482 -5.49 -23.96 39.18
N GLN A 483 -6.29 -24.18 38.15
CA GLN A 483 -6.50 -23.22 37.07
C GLN A 483 -7.15 -21.93 37.58
N ALA A 484 -8.14 -22.02 38.46
CA ALA A 484 -8.79 -20.86 39.06
C ALA A 484 -7.85 -20.07 40.00
N GLU A 485 -7.07 -20.77 40.84
CA GLU A 485 -6.04 -20.16 41.70
C GLU A 485 -4.96 -19.48 40.86
N ALA A 486 -4.45 -20.17 39.82
CA ALA A 486 -3.46 -19.63 38.90
C ALA A 486 -3.94 -18.38 38.19
N ARG A 487 -5.17 -18.40 37.69
CA ARG A 487 -5.78 -17.23 37.05
C ARG A 487 -5.82 -16.04 38.01
N GLN A 488 -6.24 -16.22 39.25
CA GLN A 488 -6.36 -15.13 40.21
C GLN A 488 -4.98 -14.55 40.59
N GLU A 489 -3.98 -15.39 40.87
CA GLU A 489 -2.65 -14.95 41.29
C GLU A 489 -1.88 -14.34 40.09
N LEU A 490 -1.94 -14.97 38.93
CA LEU A 490 -1.29 -14.47 37.74
C LEU A 490 -1.92 -13.19 37.22
N HIS A 491 -3.23 -13.01 37.36
CA HIS A 491 -3.89 -11.74 37.04
C HIS A 491 -3.28 -10.58 37.83
N ALA A 492 -3.07 -10.75 39.14
CA ALA A 492 -2.46 -9.72 39.98
C ALA A 492 -1.01 -9.43 39.57
N LYS A 493 -0.21 -10.48 39.32
CA LYS A 493 1.20 -10.35 38.90
C LYS A 493 1.34 -9.73 37.50
N PHE A 494 0.51 -10.10 36.54
CA PHE A 494 0.54 -9.58 35.19
C PHE A 494 0.19 -8.09 35.16
N HIS A 495 -0.76 -7.69 36.01
CA HIS A 495 -1.15 -6.29 36.12
C HIS A 495 0.02 -5.37 36.55
N GLU A 496 1.00 -5.86 37.30
CA GLU A 496 2.22 -5.11 37.64
C GLU A 496 3.08 -4.80 36.41
N PHE A 497 2.95 -5.59 35.36
CA PHE A 497 3.65 -5.43 34.09
C PHE A 497 2.82 -4.75 33.00
N ASP A 498 1.68 -4.15 33.35
CA ASP A 498 0.74 -3.48 32.44
C ASP A 498 0.10 -4.42 31.39
N ILE A 499 -0.05 -5.69 31.74
CA ILE A 499 -0.73 -6.71 30.94
C ILE A 499 -1.81 -7.40 31.76
N GLU A 500 -2.78 -7.98 31.08
CA GLU A 500 -3.89 -8.69 31.71
C GLU A 500 -3.83 -10.18 31.38
N CYS A 501 -3.85 -11.00 32.42
CA CYS A 501 -4.08 -12.43 32.28
C CYS A 501 -5.58 -12.68 32.21
N VAL A 502 -6.09 -12.96 31.04
CA VAL A 502 -7.53 -13.21 30.82
C VAL A 502 -7.90 -14.60 31.34
N ASP A 503 -7.13 -15.60 30.95
CA ASP A 503 -7.36 -16.98 31.37
C ASP A 503 -6.07 -17.81 31.32
N VAL A 504 -6.07 -18.87 32.11
CA VAL A 504 -4.96 -19.84 32.16
C VAL A 504 -5.55 -21.23 31.94
N LEU A 505 -5.14 -21.87 30.87
CA LEU A 505 -5.61 -23.19 30.47
C LEU A 505 -4.49 -24.23 30.66
N ILE A 506 -4.71 -25.15 31.58
CA ILE A 506 -3.73 -26.20 31.86
C ILE A 506 -4.02 -27.41 30.97
N GLY A 507 -3.05 -27.88 30.21
CA GLY A 507 -3.17 -29.11 29.41
C GLY A 507 -3.01 -30.37 30.24
N LYS A 508 -3.13 -31.51 29.59
CA LYS A 508 -2.86 -32.79 30.25
C LYS A 508 -1.35 -32.93 30.46
N PRO A 509 -0.87 -33.16 31.68
CA PRO A 509 0.53 -33.41 31.91
C PRO A 509 1.04 -34.59 31.08
N GLU A 510 2.18 -34.38 30.41
CA GLU A 510 2.84 -35.38 29.58
C GLU A 510 4.10 -35.89 30.30
N THR A 511 4.40 -37.15 30.15
CA THR A 511 5.61 -37.74 30.70
C THR A 511 6.55 -38.17 29.59
N GLY A 512 7.73 -37.58 29.55
CA GLY A 512 8.69 -37.84 28.50
C GLY A 512 9.29 -39.24 28.51
N LYS A 513 9.65 -39.79 29.68
CA LYS A 513 10.33 -41.08 29.79
C LYS A 513 9.58 -42.15 30.59
N ASP A 514 8.57 -41.75 31.35
CA ASP A 514 7.82 -42.64 32.28
C ASP A 514 6.33 -42.74 31.92
N SER A 515 5.97 -42.66 30.63
CA SER A 515 4.55 -42.69 30.16
C SER A 515 3.80 -43.93 30.68
N GLY A 516 4.47 -45.07 30.83
CA GLY A 516 3.86 -46.29 31.39
C GLY A 516 3.47 -46.22 32.86
N LYS A 517 4.17 -45.42 33.69
CA LYS A 517 3.87 -45.34 35.14
C LYS A 517 2.65 -44.46 35.41
N ILE A 518 2.43 -43.43 34.67
CA ILE A 518 1.25 -42.57 34.84
C ILE A 518 -0.01 -43.23 34.26
N GLU A 519 0.09 -43.96 33.15
CA GLU A 519 -1.03 -44.76 32.66
C GLU A 519 -1.45 -45.81 33.70
N THR A 520 -0.50 -46.52 34.30
CA THR A 520 -0.81 -47.47 35.37
C THR A 520 -1.44 -46.79 36.60
N LEU A 521 -0.99 -45.57 36.93
CA LEU A 521 -1.57 -44.78 38.04
C LEU A 521 -2.96 -44.26 37.72
N LEU A 522 -3.20 -43.84 36.51
CA LEU A 522 -4.52 -43.46 36.03
C LEU A 522 -5.48 -44.66 35.96
N ASP A 523 -4.99 -45.81 35.58
CA ASP A 523 -5.77 -47.03 35.54
C ASP A 523 -6.12 -47.52 36.97
N GLN A 524 -5.15 -47.44 37.89
CA GLN A 524 -5.42 -47.71 39.34
C GLN A 524 -6.43 -46.73 39.93
N LEU A 525 -6.40 -45.45 39.49
CA LEU A 525 -7.41 -44.47 39.88
C LEU A 525 -8.80 -44.79 39.32
N ARG A 526 -8.87 -45.15 38.05
CA ARG A 526 -10.13 -45.57 37.43
C ARG A 526 -10.70 -46.80 38.10
N GLU A 527 -9.84 -47.76 38.41
CA GLU A 527 -10.23 -48.97 39.15
C GLU A 527 -10.72 -48.64 40.57
N ARG A 528 -10.03 -47.73 41.26
CA ARG A 528 -10.43 -47.28 42.59
C ARG A 528 -11.75 -46.53 42.58
N GLN A 529 -11.91 -45.62 41.59
CA GLN A 529 -13.14 -44.84 41.42
C GLN A 529 -14.34 -45.75 41.01
N LEU A 530 -14.10 -46.68 40.07
CA LEU A 530 -15.04 -47.73 39.73
C LEU A 530 -15.43 -48.58 40.93
N SER A 531 -14.45 -48.92 41.78
CA SER A 531 -14.72 -49.68 42.99
C SER A 531 -15.57 -48.91 44.01
N VAL A 532 -15.33 -47.60 44.16
CA VAL A 532 -16.12 -46.71 45.02
C VAL A 532 -17.56 -46.56 44.47
N GLU A 533 -17.69 -46.33 43.16
CA GLU A 533 -19.02 -46.25 42.51
C GLU A 533 -19.78 -47.58 42.55
N GLN A 534 -19.06 -48.69 42.43
CA GLN A 534 -19.64 -50.01 42.60
C GLN A 534 -20.13 -50.23 44.03
N LEU A 535 -19.31 -49.84 45.04
CA LEU A 535 -19.76 -49.90 46.46
C LEU A 535 -21.01 -49.03 46.70
N GLU A 536 -21.02 -47.80 46.20
CA GLU A 536 -22.20 -46.93 46.33
C GLU A 536 -23.43 -47.50 45.61
N THR A 537 -23.18 -48.08 44.40
CA THR A 537 -24.26 -48.74 43.66
C THR A 537 -24.78 -49.98 44.35
N PHE A 538 -23.89 -50.77 44.98
CA PHE A 538 -24.26 -51.93 45.82
C PHE A 538 -25.00 -51.49 47.05
N GLU A 539 -24.58 -50.44 47.74
CA GLU A 539 -25.32 -49.89 48.88
C GLU A 539 -26.69 -49.37 48.50
N ARG A 540 -26.80 -48.61 47.41
CA ARG A 540 -28.08 -48.13 46.87
C ARG A 540 -28.98 -49.29 46.45
N LYS A 541 -28.44 -50.34 45.82
CA LYS A 541 -29.18 -51.56 45.51
C LYS A 541 -29.64 -52.31 46.75
N ARG A 542 -28.78 -52.37 47.78
CA ARG A 542 -29.16 -53.02 49.08
C ARG A 542 -30.31 -52.26 49.75
N VAL A 543 -30.18 -50.94 49.86
CA VAL A 543 -31.20 -50.09 50.43
C VAL A 543 -32.52 -50.16 49.61
N ALA A 544 -32.42 -50.19 48.28
CA ALA A 544 -33.55 -50.32 47.36
C ALA A 544 -34.25 -51.70 47.54
N SER A 545 -33.45 -52.81 47.65
CA SER A 545 -34.01 -54.13 47.86
C SER A 545 -34.62 -54.28 49.24
N GLU A 546 -34.10 -53.62 50.28
CA GLU A 546 -34.64 -53.61 51.64
C GLU A 546 -35.94 -52.79 51.66
N LYS A 547 -36.00 -51.67 50.98
CA LYS A 547 -37.26 -50.90 50.78
C LYS A 547 -38.30 -51.68 49.96
N MET A 548 -37.84 -52.39 48.90
CA MET A 548 -38.76 -53.24 48.12
C MET A 548 -39.34 -54.40 48.98
N ARG A 549 -38.52 -55.01 49.87
CA ARG A 549 -38.96 -56.05 50.78
C ARG A 549 -40.01 -55.51 51.74
N LEU A 550 -39.72 -54.32 52.32
CA LEU A 550 -40.71 -53.66 53.22
C LEU A 550 -42.01 -53.26 52.50
N LEU A 551 -41.86 -52.79 51.21
CA LEU A 551 -43.03 -52.51 50.39
C LEU A 551 -43.84 -53.78 50.06
N ALA A 552 -43.13 -54.86 49.72
CA ALA A 552 -43.81 -56.17 49.45
C ALA A 552 -44.49 -56.73 50.69
N GLU A 553 -43.87 -56.62 51.89
CA GLU A 553 -44.48 -56.98 53.14
C GLU A 553 -45.72 -56.10 53.46
N ALA A 554 -45.60 -54.77 53.26
CA ALA A 554 -46.72 -53.85 53.43
C ALA A 554 -47.82 -54.06 52.37
N GLN A 555 -47.46 -54.39 51.13
CA GLN A 555 -48.48 -54.76 50.11
C GLN A 555 -49.14 -56.09 50.40
N ALA A 556 -48.38 -57.08 50.91
CA ALA A 556 -49.00 -58.36 51.33
C ALA A 556 -49.94 -58.18 52.50
N GLN A 557 -49.61 -57.33 53.47
CA GLN A 557 -50.53 -57.01 54.62
C GLN A 557 -51.74 -56.19 54.12
N ALA A 558 -51.51 -55.23 53.19
CA ALA A 558 -52.61 -54.44 52.60
C ALA A 558 -53.56 -55.33 51.75
N THR A 559 -53.04 -56.29 51.00
CA THR A 559 -53.86 -57.23 50.22
C THR A 559 -54.64 -58.21 51.09
N MET A 560 -54.07 -58.68 52.21
CA MET A 560 -54.80 -59.47 53.18
C MET A 560 -55.91 -58.66 53.82
N GLN A 561 -55.64 -57.38 54.16
CA GLN A 561 -56.62 -56.51 54.79
C GLN A 561 -57.72 -56.09 53.79
N THR A 562 -57.36 -55.90 52.53
CA THR A 562 -58.35 -55.63 51.46
C THR A 562 -59.23 -56.87 51.16
N GLN A 563 -58.65 -58.07 51.20
CA GLN A 563 -59.46 -59.28 51.04
C GLN A 563 -60.43 -59.49 52.16
N LEU A 564 -60.08 -59.16 53.42
CA LEU A 564 -61.02 -59.22 54.58
C LEU A 564 -62.04 -58.09 54.52
N THR A 565 -61.72 -56.93 54.02
CA THR A 565 -62.66 -55.82 53.82
C THR A 565 -63.59 -56.05 52.62
N ASN A 566 -63.01 -56.60 51.50
CA ASN A 566 -63.84 -56.89 50.33
C ASN A 566 -64.90 -58.02 50.61
N ALA A 567 -64.51 -59.04 51.39
CA ALA A 567 -65.52 -60.06 51.83
C ALA A 567 -66.62 -59.49 52.73
N ARG A 568 -66.36 -58.39 53.44
CA ARG A 568 -67.41 -57.69 54.26
C ARG A 568 -68.22 -56.70 53.38
N VAL A 569 -67.58 -56.09 52.38
CA VAL A 569 -68.22 -55.10 51.51
C VAL A 569 -69.07 -55.80 50.42
N GLU A 570 -68.69 -57.00 49.97
CA GLU A 570 -69.51 -57.77 49.01
C GLU A 570 -70.84 -58.19 49.58
N ALA A 571 -70.90 -58.46 50.93
CA ALA A 571 -72.16 -58.74 51.59
C ALA A 571 -73.10 -57.52 51.74
N GLN A 572 -72.53 -56.27 51.77
CA GLN A 572 -73.31 -55.02 51.83
C GLN A 572 -73.63 -54.43 50.45
N ILE A 573 -72.79 -54.73 49.41
CA ILE A 573 -73.05 -54.22 48.07
C ILE A 573 -74.14 -54.95 47.34
N ALA A 574 -74.37 -56.20 47.65
CA ALA A 574 -75.52 -56.96 47.07
C ALA A 574 -76.89 -56.38 47.49
N GLU A 575 -77.01 -55.68 48.60
CA GLU A 575 -78.23 -55.04 49.06
C GLU A 575 -78.48 -53.64 48.52
N GLN A 576 -77.41 -52.91 48.14
CA GLN A 576 -77.51 -51.54 47.57
C GLN A 576 -77.46 -51.45 46.07
N GLN A 577 -77.05 -52.52 45.36
CA GLN A 577 -76.95 -52.49 43.90
C GLN A 577 -78.29 -52.41 43.18
N GLY A 578 -79.40 -52.86 43.85
CA GLY A 578 -80.74 -52.77 43.29
C GLY A 578 -81.30 -51.34 43.18
N GLU A 579 -80.88 -50.43 44.05
CA GLU A 579 -81.32 -49.03 44.00
C GLU A 579 -80.43 -48.08 43.16
N ALA A 580 -79.17 -48.43 42.99
CA ALA A 580 -78.24 -47.57 42.29
C ALA A 580 -78.28 -47.67 40.75
N ASP A 581 -78.78 -48.82 40.24
CA ASP A 581 -78.83 -49.00 38.78
C ASP A 581 -79.98 -48.20 38.11
N LEU A 582 -81.01 -47.84 38.84
CA LEU A 582 -82.04 -46.93 38.32
C LEU A 582 -81.59 -45.46 38.30
N PHE A 583 -80.64 -45.11 39.18
CA PHE A 583 -80.12 -43.73 39.21
C PHE A 583 -79.01 -43.51 38.21
N ARG A 584 -78.24 -44.57 37.90
CA ARG A 584 -77.14 -44.48 36.92
C ARG A 584 -77.61 -44.35 35.47
N ALA A 585 -78.75 -45.00 35.13
CA ALA A 585 -79.36 -44.93 33.82
C ALA A 585 -79.83 -43.50 33.43
N ARG A 586 -80.21 -42.70 34.43
CA ARG A 586 -80.61 -41.31 34.19
C ARG A 586 -79.40 -40.36 34.06
N LYS A 587 -78.35 -40.62 34.80
CA LYS A 587 -77.16 -39.70 34.77
C LYS A 587 -76.19 -39.92 33.60
N SER A 588 -76.13 -41.15 33.07
CA SER A 588 -75.35 -41.46 31.94
C SER A 588 -75.88 -40.84 30.62
N ALA A 589 -77.21 -40.65 30.54
CA ALA A 589 -77.81 -39.97 29.40
C ALA A 589 -77.53 -38.45 29.37
N GLU A 590 -77.51 -37.82 30.56
CA GLU A 590 -77.14 -36.38 30.64
C GLU A 590 -75.63 -36.11 30.40
N GLN A 591 -74.78 -37.04 30.85
CA GLN A 591 -73.32 -36.88 30.61
C GLN A 591 -72.91 -37.08 29.14
N MET A 592 -73.64 -37.96 28.42
CA MET A 592 -73.36 -38.12 27.01
C MET A 592 -73.71 -36.89 26.17
N VAL A 593 -74.72 -36.14 26.54
CA VAL A 593 -75.14 -34.93 25.85
C VAL A 593 -74.10 -33.80 26.07
N VAL A 594 -73.63 -33.66 27.32
CA VAL A 594 -72.64 -32.63 27.68
C VAL A 594 -71.25 -32.94 27.07
N MET A 595 -70.86 -34.22 26.99
CA MET A 595 -69.61 -34.63 26.35
C MET A 595 -69.62 -34.42 24.84
N ALA A 596 -70.77 -34.68 24.20
CA ALA A 596 -70.91 -34.45 22.75
C ALA A 596 -70.86 -32.97 22.41
N GLU A 597 -71.43 -32.09 23.26
CA GLU A 597 -71.30 -30.64 23.04
C GLU A 597 -69.86 -30.10 23.29
N ALA A 598 -69.17 -30.67 24.28
CA ALA A 598 -67.79 -30.30 24.57
C ALA A 598 -66.78 -30.77 23.45
N GLU A 599 -67.01 -31.95 22.87
CA GLU A 599 -66.23 -32.44 21.74
C GLU A 599 -66.49 -31.63 20.47
N LEU A 600 -67.75 -31.20 20.28
CA LEU A 600 -68.11 -30.40 19.12
C LEU A 600 -67.50 -28.98 19.18
N SER A 601 -67.40 -28.39 20.37
CA SER A 601 -66.73 -27.12 20.59
C SER A 601 -65.23 -27.24 20.48
N ARG A 602 -64.66 -28.38 20.97
CA ARG A 602 -63.20 -28.63 20.82
C ARG A 602 -62.77 -28.84 19.38
N SER A 603 -63.57 -29.57 18.61
CA SER A 603 -63.28 -29.80 17.19
C SER A 603 -63.42 -28.53 16.35
N ARG A 604 -64.35 -27.62 16.72
CA ARG A 604 -64.47 -26.31 16.07
C ARG A 604 -63.24 -25.42 16.34
N LEU A 605 -62.80 -25.37 17.60
CA LEU A 605 -61.56 -24.59 17.95
C LEU A 605 -60.31 -25.17 17.32
N GLN A 606 -60.22 -26.51 17.21
CA GLN A 606 -59.06 -27.12 16.50
C GLN A 606 -59.14 -26.93 14.99
N ALA A 607 -60.32 -26.86 14.40
CA ALA A 607 -60.48 -26.55 12.99
C ALA A 607 -60.09 -25.08 12.69
N GLU A 608 -60.54 -24.15 13.53
CA GLU A 608 -60.15 -22.72 13.42
C GLU A 608 -58.63 -22.50 13.60
N GLN A 609 -58.03 -23.22 14.58
CA GLN A 609 -56.59 -23.14 14.79
C GLN A 609 -55.80 -23.69 13.62
N ARG A 610 -56.25 -24.76 12.95
CA ARG A 610 -55.63 -25.33 11.75
C ARG A 610 -55.76 -24.41 10.54
N VAL A 611 -56.94 -23.74 10.42
CA VAL A 611 -57.13 -22.77 9.33
C VAL A 611 -56.22 -21.56 9.54
N LEU A 612 -56.11 -21.03 10.75
CA LEU A 612 -55.26 -19.89 11.06
C LEU A 612 -53.76 -20.20 10.86
N LEU A 613 -53.33 -21.41 11.25
CA LEU A 613 -51.97 -21.87 11.04
C LEU A 613 -51.68 -22.10 9.55
N ALA A 614 -52.63 -22.63 8.81
CA ALA A 614 -52.48 -22.82 7.35
C ALA A 614 -52.46 -21.50 6.59
N GLU A 615 -53.23 -20.48 7.03
CA GLU A 615 -53.15 -19.14 6.45
C GLU A 615 -51.80 -18.45 6.78
N ALA A 616 -51.29 -18.62 8.00
CA ALA A 616 -50.00 -18.08 8.39
C ALA A 616 -48.84 -18.74 7.62
N ASP A 617 -48.89 -20.07 7.44
CA ASP A 617 -47.86 -20.83 6.69
C ASP A 617 -47.91 -20.52 5.17
N SER A 618 -49.13 -20.31 4.64
CA SER A 618 -49.34 -19.87 3.26
C SER A 618 -48.76 -18.46 3.02
N LYS A 619 -49.02 -17.54 3.96
CA LYS A 619 -48.50 -16.16 3.88
C LYS A 619 -46.99 -16.10 4.05
N GLN A 620 -46.44 -16.94 4.92
CA GLN A 620 -44.97 -17.05 5.08
C GLN A 620 -44.31 -17.55 3.79
N LYS A 621 -44.84 -18.63 3.21
CA LYS A 621 -44.33 -19.18 1.96
C LYS A 621 -44.50 -18.23 0.76
N GLU A 622 -45.55 -17.43 0.73
CA GLU A 622 -45.73 -16.41 -0.30
C GLU A 622 -44.72 -15.29 -0.16
N LEU A 623 -44.40 -14.85 1.07
CA LEU A 623 -43.38 -13.82 1.34
C LEU A 623 -41.98 -14.33 1.11
N GLU A 624 -41.68 -15.58 1.48
CA GLU A 624 -40.39 -16.21 1.18
C GLU A 624 -40.20 -16.39 -0.33
N GLY A 625 -41.24 -16.86 -1.04
CA GLY A 625 -41.18 -17.01 -2.50
C GLY A 625 -41.03 -15.67 -3.24
N ARG A 626 -41.65 -14.60 -2.74
CA ARG A 626 -41.43 -13.25 -3.29
C ARG A 626 -40.02 -12.73 -3.02
N GLY A 627 -39.50 -12.99 -1.80
CA GLY A 627 -38.13 -12.60 -1.42
C GLY A 627 -37.07 -13.33 -2.23
N GLU A 628 -37.20 -14.64 -2.40
CA GLU A 628 -36.28 -15.43 -3.23
C GLU A 628 -36.41 -15.08 -4.72
N GLY A 629 -37.63 -14.89 -5.21
CA GLY A 629 -37.84 -14.48 -6.61
C GLY A 629 -37.22 -13.13 -6.93
N GLN A 630 -37.32 -12.14 -6.03
CA GLN A 630 -36.66 -10.84 -6.19
C GLN A 630 -35.13 -10.95 -6.14
N LYS A 631 -34.61 -11.77 -5.22
CA LYS A 631 -33.16 -11.98 -5.10
C LYS A 631 -32.59 -12.65 -6.36
N VAL A 632 -33.24 -13.69 -6.84
CA VAL A 632 -32.80 -14.41 -8.05
C VAL A 632 -32.90 -13.50 -9.29
N MET A 633 -33.96 -12.70 -9.38
CA MET A 633 -34.11 -11.73 -10.47
C MET A 633 -33.07 -10.63 -10.45
N GLN A 634 -32.73 -10.09 -9.26
CA GLN A 634 -31.66 -9.09 -9.12
C GLN A 634 -30.27 -9.65 -9.44
N ILE A 635 -29.98 -10.86 -9.01
CA ILE A 635 -28.70 -11.53 -9.31
C ILE A 635 -28.62 -11.81 -10.83
N GLY A 636 -29.67 -12.38 -11.40
CA GLY A 636 -29.70 -12.66 -12.82
C GLY A 636 -29.62 -11.44 -13.72
N LEU A 637 -30.26 -10.32 -13.33
CA LEU A 637 -30.19 -9.05 -14.05
C LEU A 637 -28.79 -8.42 -13.97
N SER A 638 -28.15 -8.51 -12.80
CA SER A 638 -26.78 -7.98 -12.62
C SER A 638 -25.74 -8.80 -13.39
N GLU A 639 -25.87 -10.14 -13.39
CA GLU A 639 -25.00 -11.03 -14.15
C GLU A 639 -25.18 -10.84 -15.66
N ALA A 640 -26.40 -10.69 -16.14
CA ALA A 640 -26.68 -10.42 -17.55
C ALA A 640 -26.13 -9.06 -17.99
N ALA A 641 -26.23 -8.02 -17.15
CA ALA A 641 -25.67 -6.71 -17.42
C ALA A 641 -24.13 -6.71 -17.48
N ILE A 642 -23.48 -7.46 -16.59
CA ILE A 642 -22.02 -7.64 -16.58
C ILE A 642 -21.57 -8.41 -17.84
N GLN A 643 -22.27 -9.46 -18.20
CA GLN A 643 -21.98 -10.23 -19.41
C GLN A 643 -22.15 -9.40 -20.67
N LEU A 644 -23.22 -8.63 -20.78
CA LEU A 644 -23.46 -7.73 -21.91
C LEU A 644 -22.39 -6.62 -22.00
N LYS A 645 -21.97 -6.08 -20.88
CA LYS A 645 -20.91 -5.08 -20.83
C LYS A 645 -19.53 -5.65 -21.17
N LYS A 646 -19.27 -6.89 -20.80
CA LYS A 646 -18.08 -7.63 -21.25
C LYS A 646 -18.09 -7.86 -22.74
N ILE A 647 -19.19 -8.30 -23.30
CA ILE A 647 -19.32 -8.55 -24.75
C ILE A 647 -19.18 -7.23 -25.55
N SER A 648 -19.76 -6.14 -25.05
CA SER A 648 -19.68 -4.83 -25.71
C SER A 648 -18.28 -4.18 -25.63
N SER A 649 -17.47 -4.53 -24.64
CA SER A 649 -16.09 -4.00 -24.51
C SER A 649 -15.11 -4.58 -25.51
N TYR A 650 -15.45 -5.73 -26.12
CA TYR A 650 -14.61 -6.37 -27.14
C TYR A 650 -14.93 -5.89 -28.59
N GLY A 651 -15.93 -5.04 -28.75
CA GLY A 651 -16.28 -4.45 -30.04
C GLY A 651 -16.92 -5.41 -31.06
N ASP A 652 -16.72 -6.71 -30.90
CA ASP A 652 -17.34 -7.77 -31.70
C ASP A 652 -17.66 -8.98 -30.80
N PRO A 653 -18.91 -9.45 -30.74
CA PRO A 653 -19.30 -10.61 -29.95
C PRO A 653 -18.53 -11.88 -30.30
N ARG A 654 -18.01 -11.98 -31.51
CA ARG A 654 -17.22 -13.12 -31.99
C ARG A 654 -15.84 -13.19 -31.32
N LEU A 655 -15.22 -12.05 -31.05
CA LEU A 655 -13.95 -11.97 -30.35
C LEU A 655 -14.08 -12.40 -28.89
N TYR A 656 -15.17 -12.05 -28.24
CA TYR A 656 -15.46 -12.52 -26.88
C TYR A 656 -15.68 -14.03 -26.82
N ALA A 657 -16.42 -14.58 -27.77
CA ALA A 657 -16.61 -16.02 -27.86
C ALA A 657 -15.29 -16.78 -28.09
N LEU A 658 -14.40 -16.19 -28.89
CA LEU A 658 -13.09 -16.78 -29.18
C LEU A 658 -12.16 -16.77 -27.97
N THR A 659 -12.18 -15.71 -27.16
CA THR A 659 -11.42 -15.66 -25.90
C THR A 659 -11.96 -16.65 -24.88
N LEU A 660 -13.27 -16.83 -24.79
CA LEU A 660 -13.90 -17.77 -23.88
C LEU A 660 -13.58 -19.25 -24.26
N VAL A 661 -13.49 -19.51 -25.55
CA VAL A 661 -13.03 -20.84 -26.08
C VAL A 661 -11.53 -21.00 -25.80
N ALA A 662 -10.71 -19.97 -25.99
CA ALA A 662 -9.27 -20.02 -25.70
C ALA A 662 -8.99 -20.26 -24.21
N ASP A 663 -9.71 -19.59 -23.32
CA ASP A 663 -9.60 -19.78 -21.87
C ASP A 663 -10.04 -21.19 -21.45
N SER A 664 -11.12 -21.69 -22.03
CA SER A 664 -11.58 -23.07 -21.78
C SER A 664 -10.61 -24.13 -22.28
N LEU A 665 -9.92 -23.87 -23.38
CA LEU A 665 -8.88 -24.74 -23.93
C LEU A 665 -7.59 -24.67 -23.09
N SER A 666 -7.24 -23.54 -22.57
CA SER A 666 -6.06 -23.37 -21.68
C SER A 666 -6.24 -24.03 -20.32
N ALA A 667 -7.49 -24.14 -19.84
CA ALA A 667 -7.82 -24.78 -18.57
C ALA A 667 -8.00 -26.30 -18.66
N SER A 668 -7.93 -26.87 -19.88
CA SER A 668 -8.08 -28.30 -20.09
C SER A 668 -6.83 -29.08 -19.68
N ALA A 669 -6.97 -29.98 -18.73
CA ALA A 669 -5.89 -30.83 -18.24
C ALA A 669 -5.52 -31.98 -19.22
N GLN A 670 -6.17 -32.04 -20.39
CA GLN A 670 -5.85 -33.05 -21.40
C GLN A 670 -5.04 -32.44 -22.55
N PRO A 671 -4.03 -33.14 -23.07
CA PRO A 671 -3.23 -32.66 -24.19
C PRO A 671 -4.08 -32.51 -25.46
N LEU A 672 -4.15 -31.31 -25.98
CA LEU A 672 -4.95 -30.89 -27.13
C LEU A 672 -4.43 -31.40 -28.49
N VAL A 673 -3.26 -32.02 -28.49
CA VAL A 673 -2.66 -32.58 -29.73
C VAL A 673 -2.32 -34.04 -29.48
N PRO A 674 -2.88 -34.98 -30.22
CA PRO A 674 -2.51 -36.38 -30.10
C PRO A 674 -1.07 -36.58 -30.58
N GLN A 675 -0.29 -37.31 -29.79
CA GLN A 675 1.13 -37.59 -30.06
C GLN A 675 1.40 -38.44 -31.33
N ARG A 676 0.39 -38.91 -32.00
CA ARG A 676 0.54 -39.61 -33.26
C ARG A 676 -0.64 -39.30 -34.20
N LEU A 677 -0.36 -38.52 -35.22
CA LEU A 677 -1.26 -38.31 -36.35
C LEU A 677 -0.95 -39.39 -37.41
N PHE A 678 -1.78 -40.40 -37.52
CA PHE A 678 -1.74 -41.32 -38.68
C PHE A 678 -2.61 -40.71 -39.77
N ILE A 679 -1.99 -40.19 -40.81
CA ILE A 679 -2.65 -39.88 -42.07
C ILE A 679 -2.58 -41.14 -42.94
N SER A 680 -3.66 -41.89 -42.97
CA SER A 680 -3.86 -42.95 -43.96
C SER A 680 -4.70 -42.37 -45.07
N GLY A 681 -4.09 -42.21 -46.22
CA GLY A 681 -4.78 -41.89 -47.45
C GLY A 681 -5.28 -43.20 -48.15
N GLY A 682 -6.49 -43.08 -48.63
CA GLY A 682 -6.95 -43.86 -49.78
C GLY A 682 -7.80 -45.13 -49.53
N GLY A 683 -9.00 -45.12 -50.07
CA GLY A 683 -9.68 -46.29 -50.60
C GLY A 683 -11.02 -46.67 -49.96
N ASP A 684 -12.06 -46.32 -50.66
CA ASP A 684 -13.38 -46.98 -50.82
C ASP A 684 -13.94 -47.97 -49.78
N GLY A 685 -15.15 -47.64 -49.38
CA GLY A 685 -16.12 -48.67 -49.05
C GLY A 685 -16.89 -48.52 -47.75
N LYS A 686 -18.11 -48.02 -47.91
CA LYS A 686 -19.32 -48.31 -47.10
C LYS A 686 -19.23 -48.49 -45.58
N GLY A 687 -19.92 -47.66 -44.93
CA GLY A 687 -20.74 -48.06 -43.74
C GLY A 687 -20.26 -47.56 -42.44
N ASP A 688 -21.14 -46.77 -41.91
CA ASP A 688 -21.44 -46.48 -40.53
C ASP A 688 -20.92 -45.20 -39.88
N GLN A 689 -21.94 -44.48 -39.50
CA GLN A 689 -21.95 -43.31 -38.66
C GLN A 689 -21.22 -43.54 -37.33
N ALA A 690 -20.28 -42.68 -37.03
CA ALA A 690 -20.08 -42.23 -35.64
C ALA A 690 -19.27 -40.93 -35.62
N SER A 691 -19.95 -39.86 -35.39
CA SER A 691 -19.57 -38.72 -34.56
C SER A 691 -18.07 -38.51 -34.26
N GLY A 692 -17.43 -37.67 -35.03
CA GLY A 692 -16.09 -37.21 -34.77
C GLY A 692 -15.84 -35.81 -35.35
N GLN A 693 -16.86 -34.95 -35.31
CA GLN A 693 -16.61 -33.53 -35.50
C GLN A 693 -16.17 -32.92 -34.16
N GLY A 694 -14.93 -33.21 -33.83
CA GLY A 694 -14.28 -32.57 -32.74
C GLY A 694 -14.20 -31.07 -32.99
N MET A 695 -14.19 -30.31 -31.91
CA MET A 695 -14.15 -28.87 -31.81
C MET A 695 -13.10 -28.19 -32.73
N LEU A 696 -12.07 -28.93 -33.17
CA LEU A 696 -11.07 -28.50 -34.16
C LEU A 696 -11.66 -28.36 -35.56
N GLY A 697 -12.64 -29.21 -35.94
CA GLY A 697 -13.34 -29.09 -37.22
C GLY A 697 -14.22 -27.81 -37.27
N LEU A 698 -14.80 -27.43 -36.14
CA LEU A 698 -15.57 -26.22 -36.01
C LEU A 698 -14.69 -24.96 -36.08
N LEU A 699 -13.51 -24.98 -35.46
CA LEU A 699 -12.52 -23.90 -35.52
C LEU A 699 -11.95 -23.71 -36.94
N VAL A 700 -11.65 -24.80 -37.62
CA VAL A 700 -11.16 -24.75 -39.01
C VAL A 700 -12.26 -24.27 -39.97
N ASN A 701 -13.50 -24.66 -39.74
CA ASN A 701 -14.63 -24.16 -40.54
C ASN A 701 -14.91 -22.66 -40.25
N LEU A 702 -14.72 -22.21 -39.02
CA LEU A 702 -14.86 -20.80 -38.67
C LEU A 702 -13.74 -19.95 -39.30
N LEU A 703 -12.51 -20.45 -39.31
CA LEU A 703 -11.34 -19.83 -39.94
C LEU A 703 -11.43 -19.82 -41.48
N VAL A 704 -12.00 -20.83 -42.04
CA VAL A 704 -12.25 -20.93 -43.50
C VAL A 704 -13.42 -20.01 -43.90
N ALA A 705 -14.43 -19.86 -43.06
CA ALA A 705 -15.51 -18.92 -43.28
C ALA A 705 -15.02 -17.46 -43.25
N GLU A 706 -14.05 -17.17 -42.41
CA GLU A 706 -13.43 -15.83 -42.32
C GLU A 706 -12.56 -15.51 -43.54
N LYS A 707 -11.86 -16.54 -44.10
CA LYS A 707 -11.02 -16.35 -45.30
C LYS A 707 -11.78 -16.42 -46.62
N SER A 708 -12.99 -16.99 -46.65
CA SER A 708 -13.78 -17.13 -47.87
C SER A 708 -14.66 -15.94 -48.22
N GLY A 709 -14.50 -14.80 -47.51
CA GLY A 709 -15.09 -13.54 -47.96
C GLY A 709 -16.62 -13.42 -47.85
N LEU A 710 -17.26 -14.26 -47.03
CA LEU A 710 -18.68 -14.11 -46.66
C LEU A 710 -18.86 -13.06 -45.54
N GLY A 711 -18.09 -11.98 -45.59
CA GLY A 711 -18.17 -10.81 -44.76
C GLY A 711 -19.03 -9.73 -45.44
N GLY A 712 -20.28 -9.96 -45.49
CA GLY A 712 -21.23 -9.01 -46.10
C GLY A 712 -22.55 -9.01 -45.35
N ILE A 713 -22.53 -8.80 -44.05
CA ILE A 713 -23.72 -8.37 -43.32
C ILE A 713 -23.30 -7.17 -42.48
N GLY A 714 -23.91 -6.04 -42.81
CA GLY A 714 -23.53 -4.72 -42.40
C GLY A 714 -23.60 -4.48 -40.89
N ILE A 715 -22.88 -3.48 -40.53
CA ILE A 715 -22.67 -2.92 -39.18
C ILE A 715 -23.97 -2.38 -38.51
N ASP A 716 -25.15 -2.62 -39.11
CA ASP A 716 -26.43 -2.06 -38.63
C ASP A 716 -27.22 -2.97 -37.66
N GLU A 717 -26.80 -4.19 -37.41
CA GLU A 717 -27.49 -5.08 -36.44
C GLU A 717 -27.02 -5.00 -34.98
N ALA A 718 -25.99 -4.22 -34.69
CA ALA A 718 -25.54 -4.02 -33.31
C ALA A 718 -26.37 -2.97 -32.54
N ASP A 719 -27.15 -2.18 -33.23
CA ASP A 719 -27.95 -1.08 -32.64
C ASP A 719 -29.12 -1.55 -31.75
N PRO A 720 -29.81 -2.66 -32.03
CA PRO A 720 -30.86 -3.17 -31.14
C PRO A 720 -30.30 -3.76 -29.84
N LEU A 721 -29.13 -4.38 -29.89
CA LEU A 721 -28.49 -4.95 -28.72
C LEU A 721 -27.92 -3.85 -27.79
N LYS A 722 -27.41 -2.79 -28.38
CA LYS A 722 -26.91 -1.63 -27.62
C LYS A 722 -28.05 -0.88 -26.95
N ARG A 723 -29.15 -0.65 -27.68
CA ARG A 723 -30.40 -0.05 -27.13
C ARG A 723 -31.10 -0.94 -26.10
N PHE A 724 -30.92 -2.26 -26.19
CA PHE A 724 -31.39 -3.19 -25.17
C PHE A 724 -30.49 -3.15 -23.91
N ALA A 725 -29.17 -3.09 -24.08
CA ALA A 725 -28.23 -2.97 -22.98
C ALA A 725 -28.39 -1.63 -22.23
N ASP A 726 -28.58 -0.54 -22.94
CA ASP A 726 -28.79 0.79 -22.34
C ASP A 726 -30.12 0.84 -21.58
N ARG A 727 -31.22 0.28 -22.14
CA ARG A 727 -32.50 0.15 -21.44
C ARG A 727 -32.44 -0.76 -20.21
N MET A 728 -31.68 -1.86 -20.28
CA MET A 728 -31.48 -2.74 -19.14
C MET A 728 -30.67 -2.07 -18.04
N SER A 729 -29.65 -1.28 -18.40
CA SER A 729 -28.85 -0.54 -17.40
C SER A 729 -29.64 0.59 -16.74
N GLU A 730 -30.51 1.24 -17.50
CA GLU A 730 -31.42 2.29 -16.99
C GLU A 730 -32.48 1.70 -16.06
N GLN A 731 -33.05 0.54 -16.40
CA GLN A 731 -34.01 -0.19 -15.58
C GLN A 731 -33.39 -0.73 -14.28
N VAL A 732 -32.13 -1.13 -14.31
CA VAL A 732 -31.38 -1.54 -13.11
C VAL A 732 -31.08 -0.33 -12.20
N LEU A 733 -30.73 0.81 -12.79
CA LEU A 733 -30.54 2.05 -12.03
C LEU A 733 -31.85 2.60 -11.44
N GLU A 734 -32.97 2.52 -12.17
CA GLU A 734 -34.30 2.89 -11.64
C GLU A 734 -34.76 1.95 -10.53
N THR A 735 -34.55 0.65 -10.66
CA THR A 735 -34.88 -0.30 -9.60
C THR A 735 -34.00 -0.16 -8.37
N MET A 736 -32.71 0.22 -8.53
CA MET A 736 -31.84 0.56 -7.42
C MET A 736 -32.21 1.89 -6.75
N ALA A 737 -32.68 2.85 -7.50
CA ALA A 737 -33.18 4.12 -6.96
C ALA A 737 -34.52 3.97 -6.24
N ALA A 738 -35.39 3.08 -6.73
CA ALA A 738 -36.68 2.77 -6.09
C ALA A 738 -36.55 1.94 -4.80
N SER A 739 -35.48 1.13 -4.67
CA SER A 739 -35.22 0.33 -3.47
C SER A 739 -34.45 1.08 -2.36
N GLY A 740 -33.92 2.28 -2.67
CA GLY A 740 -33.19 3.15 -1.73
C GLY A 740 -34.07 4.18 -0.99
N GLY A 741 -35.37 4.21 -1.25
CA GLY A 741 -36.27 5.26 -0.82
C GLY A 741 -37.24 4.95 0.32
N GLU A 742 -37.20 3.77 0.91
CA GLU A 742 -38.09 3.45 2.05
C GLU A 742 -37.27 2.98 3.26
N GLY A 743 -37.06 3.90 4.14
CA GLY A 743 -36.53 3.54 5.47
C GLY A 743 -35.88 4.69 6.19
N THR A 744 -36.63 5.61 6.70
CA THR A 744 -36.44 6.17 8.04
C THR A 744 -37.48 7.26 8.30
N ARG A 745 -38.57 6.86 8.89
CA ARG A 745 -39.36 7.75 9.76
C ARG A 745 -39.00 7.42 11.21
N PRO A 746 -38.65 8.38 12.00
CA PRO A 746 -38.39 8.15 13.42
C PRO A 746 -39.71 7.82 14.13
N VAL A 747 -39.70 6.74 14.87
CA VAL A 747 -40.75 6.37 15.80
C VAL A 747 -40.63 7.29 17.02
N ASP A 748 -41.66 8.09 17.25
CA ASP A 748 -41.89 8.84 18.49
C ASP A 748 -41.82 7.91 19.71
N GLN A 749 -41.03 8.28 20.67
CA GLN A 749 -41.08 7.73 22.03
C GLN A 749 -42.34 8.23 22.73
N PRO A 750 -43.12 7.36 23.36
CA PRO A 750 -44.08 7.80 24.34
C PRO A 750 -43.40 8.10 25.67
N ALA A 751 -43.78 9.24 26.23
CA ALA A 751 -43.34 9.73 27.51
C ALA A 751 -43.71 8.78 28.64
N ALA A 752 -42.86 8.81 29.65
CA ALA A 752 -42.98 8.12 30.91
C ALA A 752 -44.24 8.59 31.71
N GLU A 753 -44.94 7.65 32.30
CA GLU A 753 -45.46 7.63 33.67
C GLU A 753 -45.10 6.31 34.32
#